data_1dc10623c9f64b201fe2c8ed095715d2
#
_entry.id   1dc10623c9f64b201fe2c8ed095715d2
#
_cell.length_a   1.000
_cell.length_b   1.000
_cell.length_c   1.000
_cell.angle_alpha   90.00
_cell.angle_beta   90.00
_cell.angle_gamma   90.00
#
_symmetry.space_group_name_H-M   'P 1'
#
loop_
_entity.id
_entity.type
_entity.pdbx_description
1 polymer ?
#
loop_
_entity_poly.entity_id
_entity_poly.type
_entity_poly.pdbx_seq_one_letter_code
_entity_poly.pdbx_strand_id
1 'polypeptide(L)'
;MNAPLTPAQRAALESVHLDDKYTLTAGRAWMSGIHALVRLPMMQRVRDERAGLNTAGFVSGYRGSPLGGVDQNMWKAAKYLKQHHIEFQPGINEDLAATAVWGSQQVNLFPGAKYDGVFGMWYGKGPGVDRCGDVFKHANVAGTSRHGGVLVVAGDDHPAKSSTLPHQSDHILKVCMIPALFPASVQEVLDYGLHGWAMSRYAGVWVGMKCITDIVEVSASVEVDPERTRIVLPEDFQLPPDGLNIRLPDTPLQQEARLLDYKLYAALAYARANRLNREMWQVPNAQARFGIMTSGKAYLDTRQALADLGLSEEICKRIGLRLFKVGMVWPLEATGMQRFAEDLDEILVVEEKRQVLEYQLKEELFSWIGTGKKIPRVVGKFDDKDGGEWSVPQGNWLLPAHYEFSPAMVAKAIGARLLRFELPEDVRAGIQARLDFIAEREQALARPRLVVDRKPWFCSGCPHNTSTRVPEGSRGMAGIGCHYMVTWMGRNTQVFTQMGGEGVPWVGQAPFTEEKHVFANLGDCTYYHSGLLAIRAAVAAKVPITYKILFNDAVAMTSGQPVDGPISVPMITRQMAAEGIEKIVVVTDEPEKYRHVTDLAPGVPVKHRDELDAVMKELRAYPDVSVLVYDQTCATEKRRRRKRNAYPDPALRVVINERVCEGCGDCSEKSHCLSVEPLETEFGRKRTINQSSCNKDYSCLKGFCPSFVTVEGGRLRKPRALAQQDAIDQGGP
;
A
#
# COMPACT_ATOMS: atom_id res chain seq x y z
N MET A 1 -9.05 3.34 -37.46
CA MET A 1 -8.14 2.41 -38.16
C MET A 1 -6.75 2.95 -37.98
N ASN A 2 -5.85 2.22 -37.28
CA ASN A 2 -4.47 2.67 -37.08
C ASN A 2 -3.72 2.56 -38.41
N ALA A 3 -3.05 3.62 -38.85
CA ALA A 3 -2.17 3.59 -40.00
C ALA A 3 -1.10 2.48 -39.83
N PRO A 4 -0.71 1.76 -40.88
CA PRO A 4 0.32 0.74 -40.80
C PRO A 4 1.64 1.36 -40.35
N LEU A 5 2.30 0.69 -39.39
CA LEU A 5 3.60 1.14 -38.88
C LEU A 5 4.63 1.26 -39.98
N THR A 6 5.40 2.33 -39.97
CA THR A 6 6.56 2.48 -40.85
C THR A 6 7.64 1.42 -40.56
N PRO A 7 8.53 1.10 -41.48
CA PRO A 7 9.65 0.18 -41.23
C PRO A 7 10.52 0.57 -40.03
N ALA A 8 10.75 1.86 -39.82
CA ALA A 8 11.48 2.39 -38.65
C ALA A 8 10.71 2.17 -37.34
N GLN A 9 9.39 2.34 -37.35
CA GLN A 9 8.54 2.05 -36.19
C GLN A 9 8.50 0.54 -35.86
N ARG A 10 8.47 -0.35 -36.87
CA ARG A 10 8.56 -1.79 -36.65
C ARG A 10 9.91 -2.18 -36.06
N ALA A 11 11.02 -1.68 -36.62
CA ALA A 11 12.35 -1.94 -36.10
C ALA A 11 12.51 -1.43 -34.66
N ALA A 12 11.93 -0.28 -34.32
CA ALA A 12 11.92 0.23 -32.95
C ALA A 12 11.12 -0.67 -32.00
N LEU A 13 9.99 -1.25 -32.44
CA LEU A 13 9.21 -2.20 -31.64
C LEU A 13 9.92 -3.52 -31.45
N GLU A 14 10.66 -4.01 -32.44
CA GLU A 14 11.45 -5.24 -32.36
C GLU A 14 12.66 -5.10 -31.41
N SER A 15 13.12 -3.87 -31.13
CA SER A 15 14.21 -3.60 -30.19
C SER A 15 13.76 -3.44 -28.72
N VAL A 16 12.46 -3.50 -28.42
CA VAL A 16 11.94 -3.33 -27.06
C VAL A 16 12.13 -4.62 -26.25
N HIS A 17 12.75 -4.49 -25.08
CA HIS A 17 12.98 -5.58 -24.16
C HIS A 17 12.30 -5.35 -22.80
N LEU A 18 11.92 -6.44 -22.11
CA LEU A 18 11.30 -6.37 -20.80
C LEU A 18 12.20 -5.72 -19.75
N ASP A 19 13.52 -5.74 -19.95
CA ASP A 19 14.49 -5.16 -19.02
C ASP A 19 14.82 -3.69 -19.31
N ASP A 20 14.28 -3.09 -20.38
CA ASP A 20 14.47 -1.68 -20.73
C ASP A 20 14.18 -0.74 -19.56
N LYS A 21 13.19 -1.07 -18.74
CA LYS A 21 12.86 -0.35 -17.52
C LYS A 21 14.02 -0.29 -16.50
N TYR A 22 15.04 -1.16 -16.63
CA TYR A 22 16.23 -1.19 -15.77
C TYR A 22 17.51 -0.77 -16.50
N THR A 23 17.60 -0.98 -17.81
CA THR A 23 18.83 -0.89 -18.58
C THR A 23 18.94 0.35 -19.45
N LEU A 24 17.83 0.93 -19.91
CA LEU A 24 17.89 2.15 -20.73
C LEU A 24 18.46 3.32 -19.94
N THR A 25 19.38 4.04 -20.55
CA THR A 25 20.00 5.24 -19.98
C THR A 25 19.38 6.54 -20.48
N ALA A 26 18.58 6.47 -21.53
CA ALA A 26 17.83 7.58 -22.12
C ALA A 26 16.64 7.05 -22.93
N GLY A 27 15.72 7.93 -23.29
CA GLY A 27 14.52 7.58 -24.04
C GLY A 27 13.36 7.17 -23.15
N ARG A 28 12.43 6.36 -23.67
CA ARG A 28 11.20 6.00 -22.98
C ARG A 28 11.10 4.49 -22.73
N ALA A 29 10.71 4.14 -21.53
CA ALA A 29 10.42 2.76 -21.13
C ALA A 29 8.99 2.62 -20.60
N TRP A 30 8.35 1.48 -20.87
CA TRP A 30 7.06 1.12 -20.29
C TRP A 30 7.27 0.48 -18.92
N MET A 31 6.69 1.09 -17.88
CA MET A 31 6.81 0.56 -16.52
C MET A 31 5.64 0.95 -15.64
N SER A 32 5.40 0.18 -14.57
CA SER A 32 4.49 0.57 -13.50
C SER A 32 5.17 1.53 -12.51
N GLY A 33 4.37 2.20 -11.65
CA GLY A 33 4.92 2.99 -10.56
C GLY A 33 5.79 2.17 -9.59
N ILE A 34 5.45 0.89 -9.35
CA ILE A 34 6.32 -0.03 -8.59
C ILE A 34 7.68 -0.22 -9.28
N HIS A 35 7.70 -0.41 -10.61
CA HIS A 35 8.96 -0.50 -11.35
C HIS A 35 9.74 0.82 -11.34
N ALA A 36 9.03 1.96 -11.33
CA ALA A 36 9.66 3.28 -11.19
C ALA A 36 10.39 3.40 -9.83
N LEU A 37 9.77 2.94 -8.73
CA LEU A 37 10.42 2.90 -7.41
C LEU A 37 11.67 2.00 -7.39
N VAL A 38 11.66 0.89 -8.13
CA VAL A 38 12.85 0.00 -8.27
C VAL A 38 13.93 0.64 -9.13
N ARG A 39 13.53 1.36 -10.19
CA ARG A 39 14.45 2.08 -11.10
C ARG A 39 15.09 3.29 -10.43
N LEU A 40 14.36 3.98 -9.58
CA LEU A 40 14.73 5.26 -9.01
C LEU A 40 16.12 5.27 -8.33
N PRO A 41 16.49 4.34 -7.44
CA PRO A 41 17.83 4.30 -6.84
C PRO A 41 18.94 4.06 -7.89
N MET A 42 18.68 3.34 -8.99
CA MET A 42 19.64 3.18 -10.07
C MET A 42 19.90 4.51 -10.78
N MET A 43 18.85 5.32 -11.01
CA MET A 43 18.98 6.66 -11.59
C MET A 43 19.78 7.59 -10.69
N GLN A 44 19.56 7.53 -9.37
CA GLN A 44 20.34 8.33 -8.42
C GLN A 44 21.82 7.96 -8.46
N ARG A 45 22.15 6.67 -8.50
CA ARG A 45 23.55 6.22 -8.60
C ARG A 45 24.22 6.74 -9.88
N VAL A 46 23.54 6.66 -11.03
CA VAL A 46 24.06 7.15 -12.31
C VAL A 46 24.31 8.66 -12.25
N ARG A 47 23.42 9.45 -11.64
CA ARG A 47 23.62 10.88 -11.45
C ARG A 47 24.85 11.17 -10.60
N ASP A 48 25.00 10.46 -9.51
CA ASP A 48 26.15 10.62 -8.60
C ASP A 48 27.47 10.30 -9.31
N GLU A 49 27.51 9.21 -10.07
CA GLU A 49 28.69 8.86 -10.90
C GLU A 49 29.03 9.95 -11.92
N ARG A 50 28.04 10.50 -12.61
CA ARG A 50 28.24 11.61 -13.55
C ARG A 50 28.74 12.89 -12.84
N ALA A 51 28.36 13.08 -11.59
CA ALA A 51 28.83 14.19 -10.75
C ALA A 51 30.21 13.90 -10.10
N GLY A 52 30.85 12.76 -10.39
CA GLY A 52 32.13 12.34 -9.82
C GLY A 52 32.08 11.82 -8.39
N LEU A 53 30.88 11.45 -7.89
CA LEU A 53 30.67 10.91 -6.55
C LEU A 53 30.60 9.37 -6.58
N ASN A 54 31.34 8.74 -5.69
CA ASN A 54 31.24 7.29 -5.47
C ASN A 54 30.27 6.99 -4.33
N THR A 55 28.96 7.00 -4.63
CA THR A 55 27.91 6.69 -3.64
C THR A 55 27.43 5.25 -3.72
N ALA A 56 26.69 4.78 -2.72
CA ALA A 56 25.92 3.54 -2.74
C ALA A 56 24.46 3.80 -2.35
N GLY A 57 23.58 2.84 -2.62
CA GLY A 57 22.18 2.90 -2.20
C GLY A 57 21.85 1.83 -1.17
N PHE A 58 21.03 2.16 -0.18
CA PHE A 58 20.46 1.21 0.77
C PHE A 58 18.94 1.30 0.78
N VAL A 59 18.26 0.19 0.45
CA VAL A 59 16.80 0.11 0.38
C VAL A 59 16.30 -0.87 1.42
N SER A 60 15.45 -0.42 2.34
CA SER A 60 14.83 -1.26 3.36
C SER A 60 13.41 -0.79 3.64
N GLY A 61 12.54 -1.70 4.02
CA GLY A 61 11.14 -1.43 4.30
C GLY A 61 10.37 -2.71 4.57
N TYR A 62 9.06 -2.62 4.66
CA TYR A 62 8.20 -3.78 4.84
C TYR A 62 7.04 -3.77 3.85
N ARG A 63 6.76 -4.94 3.29
CA ARG A 63 5.77 -5.13 2.23
C ARG A 63 4.34 -4.92 2.69
N GLY A 64 3.57 -4.18 1.93
CA GLY A 64 2.14 -3.94 2.15
C GLY A 64 1.54 -3.17 0.98
N SER A 65 0.33 -3.52 0.53
CA SER A 65 -0.33 -2.81 -0.57
C SER A 65 -0.59 -1.34 -0.19
N PRO A 66 -0.34 -0.38 -1.12
CA PRO A 66 -0.04 -0.55 -2.54
C PRO A 66 1.44 -0.86 -2.87
N LEU A 67 2.34 -0.89 -1.90
CA LEU A 67 3.78 -1.14 -2.11
C LEU A 67 4.17 -2.62 -2.01
N GLY A 68 3.21 -3.54 -1.91
CA GLY A 68 3.46 -4.97 -1.74
C GLY A 68 4.27 -5.64 -2.85
N GLY A 69 4.34 -5.02 -4.03
CA GLY A 69 5.14 -5.48 -5.16
C GLY A 69 6.60 -5.04 -5.16
N VAL A 70 7.01 -4.12 -4.28
CA VAL A 70 8.37 -3.56 -4.25
C VAL A 70 9.41 -4.65 -4.03
N ASP A 71 9.28 -5.44 -2.97
CA ASP A 71 10.21 -6.54 -2.62
C ASP A 71 10.43 -7.49 -3.80
N GLN A 72 9.33 -8.00 -4.38
CA GLN A 72 9.43 -8.95 -5.49
C GLN A 72 10.16 -8.37 -6.70
N ASN A 73 9.95 -7.10 -6.99
CA ASN A 73 10.58 -6.45 -8.13
C ASN A 73 12.03 -6.03 -7.81
N MET A 74 12.38 -5.71 -6.56
CA MET A 74 13.77 -5.56 -6.11
C MET A 74 14.54 -6.86 -6.25
N TRP A 75 13.99 -7.99 -5.81
CA TRP A 75 14.63 -9.30 -6.00
C TRP A 75 14.79 -9.68 -7.48
N LYS A 76 13.77 -9.42 -8.32
CA LYS A 76 13.90 -9.63 -9.77
C LYS A 76 14.97 -8.74 -10.40
N ALA A 77 15.14 -7.54 -9.88
CA ALA A 77 16.12 -6.56 -10.33
C ALA A 77 17.52 -6.73 -9.67
N ALA A 78 17.73 -7.73 -8.80
CA ALA A 78 18.94 -7.89 -7.98
C ALA A 78 20.25 -7.76 -8.78
N LYS A 79 20.30 -8.29 -10.01
CA LYS A 79 21.45 -8.14 -10.92
C LYS A 79 21.76 -6.66 -11.20
N TYR A 80 20.74 -5.87 -11.49
CA TYR A 80 20.86 -4.44 -11.83
C TYR A 80 21.15 -3.61 -10.60
N LEU A 81 20.52 -3.91 -9.45
CA LEU A 81 20.79 -3.25 -8.18
C LEU A 81 22.27 -3.40 -7.80
N LYS A 82 22.81 -4.64 -7.89
CA LYS A 82 24.21 -4.91 -7.60
C LYS A 82 25.17 -4.13 -8.54
N GLN A 83 24.84 -4.03 -9.82
CA GLN A 83 25.62 -3.23 -10.79
C GLN A 83 25.69 -1.76 -10.42
N HIS A 84 24.67 -1.23 -9.75
CA HIS A 84 24.59 0.16 -9.31
C HIS A 84 24.94 0.36 -7.82
N HIS A 85 25.60 -0.61 -7.19
CA HIS A 85 25.98 -0.56 -5.77
C HIS A 85 24.80 -0.31 -4.82
N ILE A 86 23.64 -0.91 -5.11
CA ILE A 86 22.43 -0.78 -4.30
C ILE A 86 22.22 -2.08 -3.53
N GLU A 87 22.20 -1.97 -2.20
CA GLU A 87 21.86 -3.07 -1.31
C GLU A 87 20.36 -3.02 -0.98
N PHE A 88 19.67 -4.12 -1.21
CA PHE A 88 18.28 -4.31 -0.84
C PHE A 88 18.16 -5.30 0.30
N GLN A 89 17.82 -4.81 1.48
CA GLN A 89 17.61 -5.61 2.67
C GLN A 89 16.21 -5.34 3.23
N PRO A 90 15.20 -6.17 2.94
CA PRO A 90 13.87 -6.00 3.53
C PRO A 90 13.95 -6.10 5.06
N GLY A 91 13.15 -5.29 5.74
CA GLY A 91 13.08 -5.29 7.20
C GLY A 91 12.22 -6.43 7.73
N ILE A 92 12.48 -6.83 8.95
CA ILE A 92 11.59 -7.72 9.71
C ILE A 92 10.25 -7.00 9.97
N ASN A 93 10.33 -5.70 10.24
CA ASN A 93 9.20 -4.79 10.35
C ASN A 93 9.61 -3.37 9.93
N GLU A 94 8.67 -2.45 9.91
CA GLU A 94 8.84 -1.12 9.37
C GLU A 94 9.78 -0.24 10.17
N ASP A 95 9.70 -0.28 11.50
CA ASP A 95 10.51 0.55 12.41
C ASP A 95 11.98 0.10 12.43
N LEU A 96 12.26 -1.20 12.42
CA LEU A 96 13.62 -1.72 12.29
C LEU A 96 14.21 -1.45 10.90
N ALA A 97 13.40 -1.51 9.84
CA ALA A 97 13.82 -1.09 8.51
C ALA A 97 14.21 0.39 8.47
N ALA A 98 13.40 1.27 9.09
CA ALA A 98 13.71 2.70 9.19
C ALA A 98 14.99 2.96 10.01
N THR A 99 15.18 2.20 11.09
CA THR A 99 16.41 2.25 11.90
C THR A 99 17.64 1.87 11.08
N ALA A 100 17.53 0.83 10.23
CA ALA A 100 18.62 0.41 9.35
C ALA A 100 18.94 1.48 8.28
N VAL A 101 17.90 2.11 7.70
CA VAL A 101 18.07 3.24 6.78
C VAL A 101 18.74 4.43 7.49
N TRP A 102 18.36 4.74 8.73
CA TRP A 102 19.03 5.76 9.52
C TRP A 102 20.51 5.42 9.75
N GLY A 103 20.82 4.15 10.05
CA GLY A 103 22.20 3.67 10.15
C GLY A 103 23.04 3.93 8.91
N SER A 104 22.44 3.84 7.71
CA SER A 104 23.14 4.15 6.46
C SER A 104 23.61 5.61 6.36
N GLN A 105 22.94 6.54 7.05
CA GLN A 105 23.30 7.95 7.08
C GLN A 105 24.45 8.24 8.05
N GLN A 106 24.79 7.31 8.92
CA GLN A 106 25.83 7.44 9.93
C GLN A 106 27.20 6.93 9.45
N VAL A 107 27.27 6.27 8.29
CA VAL A 107 28.47 5.63 7.74
C VAL A 107 29.67 6.58 7.71
N ASN A 108 29.46 7.85 7.28
CA ASN A 108 30.52 8.83 7.12
C ASN A 108 30.85 9.60 8.41
N LEU A 109 30.20 9.28 9.55
CA LEU A 109 30.55 9.82 10.86
C LEU A 109 31.79 9.14 11.47
N PHE A 110 32.17 8.00 10.94
CA PHE A 110 33.26 7.16 11.46
C PHE A 110 34.29 6.83 10.38
N PRO A 111 35.53 6.53 10.75
CA PRO A 111 36.54 6.09 9.79
C PRO A 111 36.18 4.78 9.10
N GLY A 112 36.62 4.59 7.87
CA GLY A 112 36.47 3.32 7.13
C GLY A 112 35.27 3.29 6.18
N ALA A 113 34.59 4.41 5.95
CA ALA A 113 33.56 4.51 4.91
C ALA A 113 34.13 4.11 3.54
N LYS A 114 33.40 3.23 2.82
CA LYS A 114 33.79 2.75 1.48
C LYS A 114 33.27 3.66 0.36
N TYR A 115 32.31 4.51 0.68
CA TYR A 115 31.61 5.39 -0.26
C TYR A 115 31.57 6.82 0.26
N ASP A 116 31.44 7.79 -0.63
CA ASP A 116 31.29 9.19 -0.29
C ASP A 116 29.98 9.49 0.45
N GLY A 117 28.99 8.62 0.28
CA GLY A 117 27.71 8.63 0.99
C GLY A 117 26.84 7.44 0.59
N VAL A 118 25.84 7.16 1.41
CA VAL A 118 24.83 6.13 1.12
C VAL A 118 23.47 6.79 1.06
N PHE A 119 22.84 6.81 -0.13
CA PHE A 119 21.46 7.30 -0.23
C PHE A 119 20.49 6.19 0.20
N GLY A 120 19.54 6.56 1.07
CA GLY A 120 18.59 5.63 1.67
C GLY A 120 17.21 5.72 1.02
N MET A 121 16.52 4.59 0.93
CA MET A 121 15.10 4.53 0.63
C MET A 121 14.40 3.61 1.62
N TRP A 122 13.49 4.17 2.41
CA TRP A 122 12.55 3.40 3.21
C TRP A 122 11.21 3.28 2.46
N TYR A 123 10.54 2.12 2.55
CA TYR A 123 9.18 1.96 2.01
C TYR A 123 8.31 1.20 3.00
N GLY A 124 7.06 1.63 3.10
CA GLY A 124 6.07 0.98 3.96
C GLY A 124 4.65 1.46 3.66
N LYS A 125 3.68 0.63 4.05
CA LYS A 125 2.26 0.96 4.01
C LYS A 125 1.93 1.99 5.09
N GLY A 126 0.78 2.70 4.99
CA GLY A 126 0.32 3.66 6.00
C GLY A 126 0.44 3.19 7.45
N PRO A 127 -0.04 1.97 7.84
CA PRO A 127 0.19 1.45 9.19
C PRO A 127 1.67 1.33 9.59
N GLY A 128 2.55 1.10 8.61
CA GLY A 128 3.99 1.08 8.84
C GLY A 128 4.55 2.48 9.07
N VAL A 129 4.01 3.50 8.38
CA VAL A 129 4.34 4.91 8.66
C VAL A 129 3.95 5.28 10.08
N ASP A 130 2.73 4.90 10.51
CA ASP A 130 2.24 5.14 11.88
C ASP A 130 3.18 4.50 12.92
N ARG A 131 3.61 3.27 12.66
CA ARG A 131 4.53 2.52 13.53
C ARG A 131 5.91 3.17 13.66
N CYS A 132 6.37 3.84 12.62
CA CYS A 132 7.70 4.45 12.55
C CYS A 132 7.78 5.84 13.19
N GLY A 133 6.72 6.37 13.79
CA GLY A 133 6.69 7.75 14.29
C GLY A 133 7.87 8.13 15.18
N ASP A 134 8.32 7.24 16.07
CA ASP A 134 9.45 7.49 16.97
C ASP A 134 10.79 7.49 16.20
N VAL A 135 11.08 6.46 15.44
CA VAL A 135 12.32 6.37 14.66
C VAL A 135 12.42 7.47 13.60
N PHE A 136 11.31 7.86 12.97
CA PHE A 136 11.29 8.96 12.01
C PHE A 136 11.66 10.30 12.66
N LYS A 137 11.18 10.58 13.87
CA LYS A 137 11.57 11.78 14.63
C LYS A 137 13.06 11.78 14.94
N HIS A 138 13.58 10.69 15.53
CA HIS A 138 14.99 10.57 15.83
C HIS A 138 15.89 10.74 14.60
N ALA A 139 15.53 10.05 13.51
CA ALA A 139 16.32 10.05 12.30
C ALA A 139 16.29 11.40 11.57
N ASN A 140 15.11 12.04 11.51
CA ASN A 140 14.97 13.34 10.84
C ASN A 140 15.63 14.47 11.62
N VAL A 141 15.53 14.48 12.94
CA VAL A 141 16.23 15.46 13.81
C VAL A 141 17.73 15.32 13.62
N ALA A 142 18.27 14.11 13.69
CA ALA A 142 19.69 13.84 13.46
C ALA A 142 20.11 14.27 12.04
N GLY A 143 19.32 13.96 11.04
CA GLY A 143 19.53 14.36 9.66
C GLY A 143 20.19 13.31 8.77
N THR A 144 20.76 13.76 7.65
CA THR A 144 21.29 12.90 6.58
C THR A 144 22.74 13.26 6.26
N SER A 145 23.50 12.30 5.73
CA SER A 145 24.87 12.54 5.30
C SER A 145 24.90 13.42 4.04
N ARG A 146 26.01 14.15 3.84
CA ARG A 146 26.20 15.13 2.75
C ARG A 146 25.89 14.56 1.36
N HIS A 147 26.37 13.35 1.08
CA HIS A 147 26.18 12.66 -0.19
C HIS A 147 25.24 11.44 -0.06
N GLY A 148 24.54 11.32 1.07
CA GLY A 148 23.51 10.31 1.30
C GLY A 148 22.12 10.81 0.92
N GLY A 149 21.36 11.22 1.91
CA GLY A 149 19.95 11.59 1.77
C GLY A 149 19.00 10.41 1.94
N VAL A 150 17.78 10.67 2.36
CA VAL A 150 16.77 9.62 2.60
C VAL A 150 15.43 9.99 1.97
N LEU A 151 14.86 9.04 1.25
CA LEU A 151 13.50 9.08 0.72
C LEU A 151 12.61 8.09 1.48
N VAL A 152 11.52 8.57 2.07
CA VAL A 152 10.49 7.78 2.76
C VAL A 152 9.31 7.57 1.82
N VAL A 153 9.18 6.38 1.25
CA VAL A 153 8.07 6.03 0.35
C VAL A 153 6.89 5.51 1.18
N ALA A 154 5.89 6.36 1.37
CA ALA A 154 4.69 6.07 2.16
C ALA A 154 3.55 5.58 1.26
N GLY A 155 3.12 4.34 1.45
CA GLY A 155 2.06 3.70 0.67
C GLY A 155 0.69 3.83 1.33
N ASP A 156 -0.14 4.75 0.85
CA ASP A 156 -1.48 4.97 1.36
C ASP A 156 -2.56 4.25 0.54
N ASP A 157 -3.54 3.71 1.23
CA ASP A 157 -4.73 3.07 0.66
C ASP A 157 -5.97 3.86 1.14
N HIS A 158 -6.27 4.96 0.42
CA HIS A 158 -7.31 5.90 0.79
C HIS A 158 -8.70 5.28 0.97
N PRO A 159 -9.14 4.33 0.09
CA PRO A 159 -10.44 3.67 0.22
C PRO A 159 -10.40 2.40 1.07
N ALA A 160 -9.26 2.03 1.66
CA ALA A 160 -9.05 0.80 2.44
C ALA A 160 -9.40 -0.49 1.69
N LYS A 161 -9.18 -0.54 0.36
CA LYS A 161 -9.47 -1.73 -0.46
C LYS A 161 -8.64 -2.95 -0.06
N SER A 162 -7.42 -2.73 0.43
CA SER A 162 -6.51 -3.77 0.92
C SER A 162 -5.94 -3.46 2.31
N SER A 163 -6.65 -2.66 3.09
CA SER A 163 -6.29 -2.25 4.45
C SER A 163 -7.49 -2.43 5.38
N THR A 164 -7.24 -2.61 6.66
CA THR A 164 -8.31 -2.65 7.67
C THR A 164 -8.91 -1.27 7.92
N LEU A 165 -8.08 -0.22 7.77
CA LEU A 165 -8.49 1.18 7.90
C LEU A 165 -7.92 2.01 6.75
N PRO A 166 -8.59 3.10 6.35
CA PRO A 166 -8.00 4.10 5.46
C PRO A 166 -6.82 4.80 6.13
N HIS A 167 -5.80 5.14 5.37
CA HIS A 167 -4.62 5.85 5.87
C HIS A 167 -4.39 7.16 5.14
N GLN A 168 -3.75 8.10 5.85
CA GLN A 168 -3.29 9.38 5.35
C GLN A 168 -1.97 9.72 6.05
N SER A 169 -0.85 9.32 5.44
CA SER A 169 0.49 9.44 6.01
C SER A 169 1.00 10.88 6.14
N ASP A 170 0.40 11.84 5.42
CA ASP A 170 0.78 13.25 5.47
C ASP A 170 0.86 13.80 6.90
N HIS A 171 -0.10 13.44 7.76
CA HIS A 171 -0.15 13.94 9.14
C HIS A 171 0.98 13.39 10.01
N ILE A 172 1.38 12.11 9.80
CA ILE A 172 2.53 11.53 10.53
C ILE A 172 3.83 12.15 10.02
N LEU A 173 3.99 12.32 8.71
CA LEU A 173 5.16 13.00 8.13
C LEU A 173 5.28 14.42 8.69
N LYS A 174 4.18 15.19 8.78
CA LYS A 174 4.15 16.51 9.41
C LYS A 174 4.58 16.45 10.88
N VAL A 175 4.04 15.54 11.68
CA VAL A 175 4.39 15.38 13.10
C VAL A 175 5.87 15.02 13.28
N CYS A 176 6.46 14.30 12.32
CA CYS A 176 7.88 13.97 12.30
C CYS A 176 8.75 15.05 11.63
N MET A 177 8.18 16.18 11.23
CA MET A 177 8.87 17.28 10.54
C MET A 177 9.57 16.84 9.24
N ILE A 178 8.99 15.89 8.52
CA ILE A 178 9.49 15.35 7.26
C ILE A 178 8.73 16.02 6.10
N PRO A 179 9.40 16.82 5.23
CA PRO A 179 8.78 17.38 4.03
C PRO A 179 8.16 16.28 3.16
N ALA A 180 6.94 16.51 2.69
CA ALA A 180 6.14 15.49 2.00
C ALA A 180 5.87 15.86 0.54
N LEU A 181 6.30 15.00 -0.39
CA LEU A 181 6.04 15.09 -1.82
C LEU A 181 4.87 14.18 -2.20
N PHE A 182 4.04 14.63 -3.14
CA PHE A 182 2.93 13.82 -3.64
C PHE A 182 2.90 13.79 -5.17
N PRO A 183 3.51 12.78 -5.82
CA PRO A 183 3.48 12.63 -7.27
C PRO A 183 2.06 12.34 -7.79
N ALA A 184 1.75 12.80 -8.99
CA ALA A 184 0.49 12.57 -9.68
C ALA A 184 0.59 11.52 -10.81
N SER A 185 1.78 11.01 -11.11
CA SER A 185 2.00 10.06 -12.21
C SER A 185 3.23 9.20 -11.99
N VAL A 186 3.36 8.12 -12.77
CA VAL A 186 4.55 7.26 -12.78
C VAL A 186 5.83 8.05 -13.11
N GLN A 187 5.73 9.04 -14.01
CA GLN A 187 6.86 9.92 -14.34
C GLN A 187 7.27 10.74 -13.11
N GLU A 188 6.30 11.30 -12.39
CA GLU A 188 6.60 12.10 -11.20
C GLU A 188 7.13 11.28 -10.03
N VAL A 189 6.89 9.96 -9.98
CA VAL A 189 7.59 9.08 -9.02
C VAL A 189 9.11 9.16 -9.24
N LEU A 190 9.56 9.12 -10.49
CA LEU A 190 10.98 9.27 -10.82
C LEU A 190 11.48 10.69 -10.53
N ASP A 191 10.77 11.71 -11.03
CA ASP A 191 11.17 13.10 -10.92
C ASP A 191 11.22 13.58 -9.45
N TYR A 192 10.14 13.31 -8.69
CA TYR A 192 10.06 13.71 -7.29
C TYR A 192 10.95 12.85 -6.39
N GLY A 193 11.21 11.60 -6.73
CA GLY A 193 12.17 10.78 -6.01
C GLY A 193 13.59 11.35 -6.10
N LEU A 194 14.03 11.77 -7.30
CA LEU A 194 15.31 12.42 -7.49
C LEU A 194 15.38 13.79 -6.76
N HIS A 195 14.31 14.60 -6.84
CA HIS A 195 14.18 15.82 -6.04
C HIS A 195 14.18 15.51 -4.53
N GLY A 196 13.57 14.43 -4.09
CA GLY A 196 13.54 14.02 -2.69
C GLY A 196 14.94 13.81 -2.12
N TRP A 197 15.79 13.04 -2.81
CA TRP A 197 17.19 12.87 -2.36
C TRP A 197 18.01 14.17 -2.45
N ALA A 198 17.82 14.95 -3.50
CA ALA A 198 18.54 16.22 -3.63
C ALA A 198 18.13 17.23 -2.54
N MET A 199 16.84 17.33 -2.22
CA MET A 199 16.33 18.14 -1.11
C MET A 199 16.86 17.62 0.23
N SER A 200 16.84 16.30 0.42
CA SER A 200 17.35 15.65 1.62
C SER A 200 18.82 15.96 1.88
N ARG A 201 19.66 15.89 0.85
CA ARG A 201 21.07 16.26 0.91
C ARG A 201 21.29 17.74 1.21
N TYR A 202 20.53 18.61 0.56
CA TYR A 202 20.63 20.06 0.71
C TYR A 202 20.17 20.54 2.09
N ALA A 203 19.00 20.08 2.53
CA ALA A 203 18.38 20.55 3.76
C ALA A 203 18.74 19.69 5.00
N GLY A 204 19.38 18.53 4.83
CA GLY A 204 19.74 17.65 5.93
C GLY A 204 18.52 17.00 6.61
N VAL A 205 17.42 16.80 5.90
CA VAL A 205 16.17 16.20 6.39
C VAL A 205 15.87 14.90 5.64
N TRP A 206 15.07 14.03 6.24
CA TRP A 206 14.38 12.99 5.48
C TRP A 206 13.27 13.61 4.63
N VAL A 207 12.95 13.03 3.49
CA VAL A 207 11.89 13.52 2.60
C VAL A 207 10.90 12.42 2.33
N GLY A 208 9.61 12.68 2.61
CA GLY A 208 8.51 11.78 2.34
C GLY A 208 8.04 11.87 0.89
N MET A 209 7.67 10.72 0.32
CA MET A 209 6.97 10.65 -0.96
C MET A 209 5.75 9.76 -0.80
N LYS A 210 4.56 10.36 -0.85
CA LYS A 210 3.30 9.64 -0.74
C LYS A 210 2.99 8.92 -2.04
N CYS A 211 2.70 7.63 -1.94
CA CYS A 211 2.36 6.76 -3.06
C CYS A 211 1.02 6.08 -2.80
N ILE A 212 0.05 6.29 -3.68
CA ILE A 212 -1.25 5.62 -3.61
C ILE A 212 -1.42 4.63 -4.75
N THR A 213 -2.38 3.71 -4.64
CA THR A 213 -2.65 2.65 -5.62
C THR A 213 -2.75 3.18 -7.04
N ASP A 214 -3.47 4.28 -7.25
CA ASP A 214 -3.71 4.90 -8.57
C ASP A 214 -2.44 5.46 -9.23
N ILE A 215 -1.34 5.57 -8.48
CA ILE A 215 -0.05 6.05 -8.99
C ILE A 215 0.95 4.90 -9.14
N VAL A 216 1.01 3.96 -8.19
CA VAL A 216 2.08 2.95 -8.20
C VAL A 216 1.67 1.63 -8.87
N GLU A 217 0.38 1.31 -8.96
CA GLU A 217 -0.10 0.09 -9.65
C GLU A 217 -0.47 0.33 -11.13
N VAL A 218 -0.52 1.58 -11.57
CA VAL A 218 -0.71 1.91 -12.99
C VAL A 218 0.60 1.83 -13.76
N SER A 219 0.50 1.64 -15.08
CA SER A 219 1.65 1.59 -15.98
C SER A 219 1.59 2.73 -16.99
N ALA A 220 2.76 3.27 -17.30
CA ALA A 220 2.90 4.36 -18.27
C ALA A 220 4.22 4.23 -19.03
N SER A 221 4.27 4.87 -20.20
CA SER A 221 5.52 5.14 -20.90
C SER A 221 6.17 6.39 -20.29
N VAL A 222 7.36 6.23 -19.70
CA VAL A 222 8.08 7.30 -19.00
C VAL A 222 9.46 7.51 -19.57
N GLU A 223 9.98 8.73 -19.47
CA GLU A 223 11.38 9.03 -19.78
C GLU A 223 12.28 8.60 -18.64
N VAL A 224 13.35 7.87 -19.00
CA VAL A 224 14.26 7.25 -18.04
C VAL A 224 15.63 7.91 -17.98
N ASP A 225 15.83 9.04 -18.68
CA ASP A 225 17.07 9.80 -18.58
C ASP A 225 17.20 10.42 -17.18
N PRO A 226 18.24 10.08 -16.41
CA PRO A 226 18.47 10.66 -15.09
C PRO A 226 18.63 12.18 -15.09
N GLU A 227 19.13 12.79 -16.18
CA GLU A 227 19.36 14.22 -16.29
C GLU A 227 18.12 15.02 -16.69
N ARG A 228 17.03 14.36 -17.07
CA ARG A 228 15.75 15.01 -17.35
C ARG A 228 15.28 15.86 -16.17
N THR A 229 15.46 15.38 -14.94
CA THR A 229 15.15 16.12 -13.72
C THR A 229 16.27 17.09 -13.41
N ARG A 230 16.11 18.37 -13.81
CA ARG A 230 17.07 19.44 -13.51
C ARG A 230 16.93 19.84 -12.04
N ILE A 231 18.02 19.73 -11.30
CA ILE A 231 18.09 20.17 -9.90
C ILE A 231 18.76 21.51 -9.83
N VAL A 232 18.09 22.48 -9.19
CA VAL A 232 18.58 23.85 -8.94
C VAL A 232 18.74 24.01 -7.43
N LEU A 233 19.95 24.36 -7.00
CA LEU A 233 20.17 24.72 -5.59
C LEU A 233 19.71 26.17 -5.35
N PRO A 234 19.05 26.44 -4.19
CA PRO A 234 18.60 27.78 -3.86
C PRO A 234 19.77 28.78 -3.73
N GLU A 235 19.59 29.98 -4.28
CA GLU A 235 20.51 31.11 -4.12
C GLU A 235 19.99 32.11 -3.08
N ASP A 236 18.72 32.03 -2.74
CA ASP A 236 17.97 32.90 -1.84
C ASP A 236 17.91 32.41 -0.40
N PHE A 237 18.63 31.36 -0.06
CA PHE A 237 18.73 30.81 1.30
C PHE A 237 20.19 30.57 1.69
N GLN A 238 20.62 31.21 2.77
CA GLN A 238 21.97 31.05 3.27
C GLN A 238 22.06 29.92 4.26
N LEU A 239 22.80 28.88 3.91
CA LEU A 239 23.09 27.77 4.80
C LEU A 239 24.03 28.26 5.95
N PRO A 240 23.87 27.69 7.18
CA PRO A 240 24.83 27.94 8.24
C PRO A 240 26.24 27.44 7.84
N PRO A 241 27.34 28.09 8.33
CA PRO A 241 28.70 27.78 7.88
C PRO A 241 29.09 26.31 8.07
N ASP A 242 28.53 25.64 9.08
CA ASP A 242 28.78 24.26 9.42
C ASP A 242 27.80 23.28 8.70
N GLY A 243 26.92 23.80 7.84
CA GLY A 243 25.94 23.02 7.07
C GLY A 243 24.82 22.44 7.89
N LEU A 244 23.98 21.59 7.24
CA LEU A 244 22.77 21.00 7.86
C LEU A 244 22.81 19.49 7.98
N ASN A 245 23.89 18.84 7.54
CA ASN A 245 24.01 17.38 7.54
C ASN A 245 24.26 16.82 8.94
N ILE A 246 24.05 15.51 9.10
CA ILE A 246 24.26 14.78 10.35
C ILE A 246 25.68 14.95 10.89
N ARG A 247 25.81 15.11 12.18
CA ARG A 247 27.11 15.27 12.89
C ARG A 247 27.06 14.76 14.31
N LEU A 248 28.21 14.34 14.86
CA LEU A 248 28.31 13.78 16.19
C LEU A 248 28.20 14.78 17.36
N PRO A 249 28.73 16.01 17.28
CA PRO A 249 28.77 16.86 18.48
C PRO A 249 27.42 17.52 18.83
N ASP A 250 26.42 17.49 17.93
CA ASP A 250 25.13 18.10 18.21
C ASP A 250 24.36 17.31 19.29
N THR A 251 23.99 17.99 20.37
CA THR A 251 23.05 17.45 21.35
C THR A 251 21.63 17.39 20.78
N PRO A 252 20.70 16.62 21.36
CA PRO A 252 19.31 16.56 20.90
C PRO A 252 18.62 17.93 20.75
N LEU A 253 18.86 18.84 21.70
CA LEU A 253 18.29 20.20 21.63
C LEU A 253 18.91 21.05 20.54
N GLN A 254 20.21 20.88 20.25
CA GLN A 254 20.85 21.55 19.11
C GLN A 254 20.34 20.98 17.77
N GLN A 255 20.09 19.69 17.70
CA GLN A 255 19.49 19.08 16.51
C GLN A 255 18.07 19.60 16.27
N GLU A 256 17.26 19.73 17.33
CA GLU A 256 15.92 20.32 17.25
C GLU A 256 15.97 21.78 16.78
N ALA A 257 16.80 22.61 17.38
CA ALA A 257 16.97 24.00 16.99
C ALA A 257 17.40 24.09 15.51
N ARG A 258 18.35 23.26 15.07
CA ARG A 258 18.80 23.22 13.69
C ARG A 258 17.69 22.78 12.72
N LEU A 259 16.84 21.85 13.14
CA LEU A 259 15.70 21.41 12.34
C LEU A 259 14.71 22.56 12.13
N LEU A 260 14.33 23.24 13.20
CA LEU A 260 13.27 24.24 13.20
C LEU A 260 13.76 25.61 12.70
N ASP A 261 15.00 26.00 12.96
CA ASP A 261 15.54 27.29 12.57
C ASP A 261 16.08 27.30 11.14
N TYR A 262 16.51 26.15 10.59
CA TYR A 262 17.21 26.12 9.31
C TYR A 262 16.71 25.04 8.35
N LYS A 263 16.63 23.76 8.77
CA LYS A 263 16.45 22.65 7.82
C LYS A 263 15.12 22.71 7.08
N LEU A 264 14.02 23.04 7.76
CA LEU A 264 12.69 23.16 7.13
C LEU A 264 12.65 24.36 6.16
N TYR A 265 13.28 25.48 6.51
CA TYR A 265 13.39 26.63 5.62
C TYR A 265 14.26 26.36 4.39
N ALA A 266 15.33 25.59 4.56
CA ALA A 266 16.14 25.11 3.44
C ALA A 266 15.31 24.22 2.47
N ALA A 267 14.46 23.34 3.01
CA ALA A 267 13.56 22.52 2.20
C ALA A 267 12.52 23.37 1.45
N LEU A 268 11.97 24.42 2.07
CA LEU A 268 11.08 25.38 1.43
C LEU A 268 11.79 26.15 0.31
N ALA A 269 12.99 26.64 0.57
CA ALA A 269 13.80 27.31 -0.47
C ALA A 269 14.10 26.37 -1.65
N TYR A 270 14.43 25.12 -1.37
CA TYR A 270 14.62 24.09 -2.39
C TYR A 270 13.36 23.86 -3.23
N ALA A 271 12.19 23.73 -2.58
CA ALA A 271 10.91 23.55 -3.27
C ALA A 271 10.58 24.72 -4.20
N ARG A 272 10.88 25.97 -3.76
CA ARG A 272 10.71 27.21 -4.54
C ARG A 272 11.65 27.24 -5.74
N ALA A 273 12.94 27.02 -5.54
CA ALA A 273 13.95 27.05 -6.61
C ALA A 273 13.64 26.02 -7.70
N ASN A 274 13.11 24.85 -7.34
CA ASN A 274 12.78 23.79 -8.27
C ASN A 274 11.32 23.79 -8.74
N ARG A 275 10.52 24.79 -8.32
CA ARG A 275 9.12 24.97 -8.71
C ARG A 275 8.30 23.67 -8.50
N LEU A 276 8.51 23.01 -7.37
CA LEU A 276 7.76 21.80 -7.04
C LEU A 276 6.26 22.11 -6.89
N ASN A 277 5.93 23.33 -6.43
CA ASN A 277 4.60 23.90 -6.44
C ASN A 277 4.54 24.94 -7.56
N ARG A 278 3.54 24.85 -8.45
CA ARG A 278 3.50 25.70 -9.64
C ARG A 278 2.10 25.90 -10.21
N GLU A 279 1.91 27.06 -10.79
CA GLU A 279 0.76 27.29 -11.68
C GLU A 279 0.91 26.50 -12.99
N MET A 280 -0.18 25.91 -13.44
CA MET A 280 -0.20 25.10 -14.65
C MET A 280 -0.35 25.93 -15.91
N TRP A 281 -0.97 27.10 -15.80
CA TRP A 281 -1.06 28.13 -16.83
C TRP A 281 -1.18 29.51 -16.21
N GLN A 282 -0.78 30.52 -16.97
CA GLN A 282 -0.78 31.91 -16.51
C GLN A 282 -2.11 32.60 -16.83
N VAL A 283 -2.65 33.30 -15.84
CA VAL A 283 -3.78 34.23 -15.98
C VAL A 283 -3.34 35.58 -15.36
N PRO A 284 -3.44 36.71 -16.12
CA PRO A 284 -3.08 38.03 -15.57
C PRO A 284 -3.88 38.33 -14.29
N ASN A 285 -3.26 38.97 -13.31
CA ASN A 285 -3.89 39.30 -12.05
C ASN A 285 -5.23 40.03 -12.21
N ALA A 286 -5.28 41.05 -13.07
CA ALA A 286 -6.49 41.81 -13.33
C ALA A 286 -7.69 40.99 -13.88
N GLN A 287 -7.43 39.79 -14.40
CA GLN A 287 -8.44 38.86 -14.93
C GLN A 287 -8.69 37.68 -14.00
N ALA A 288 -7.83 37.45 -13.01
CA ALA A 288 -7.91 36.32 -12.12
C ALA A 288 -9.13 36.45 -11.19
N ARG A 289 -9.94 35.38 -11.10
CA ARG A 289 -11.17 35.34 -10.30
C ARG A 289 -11.25 34.11 -9.41
N PHE A 290 -10.94 32.95 -9.97
CA PHE A 290 -11.13 31.67 -9.32
C PHE A 290 -9.86 30.83 -9.38
N GLY A 291 -9.40 30.33 -8.23
CA GLY A 291 -8.25 29.44 -8.12
C GLY A 291 -8.64 28.02 -7.74
N ILE A 292 -7.93 27.04 -8.30
CA ILE A 292 -7.99 25.65 -7.83
C ILE A 292 -6.59 25.26 -7.36
N MET A 293 -6.48 24.80 -6.09
CA MET A 293 -5.23 24.24 -5.53
C MET A 293 -5.41 22.75 -5.32
N THR A 294 -4.46 21.93 -5.79
CA THR A 294 -4.58 20.48 -5.76
C THR A 294 -3.24 19.75 -5.83
N SER A 295 -3.21 18.45 -5.48
CA SER A 295 -1.99 17.62 -5.45
C SER A 295 -2.26 16.17 -5.82
N GLY A 296 -1.23 15.42 -6.19
CA GLY A 296 -1.28 13.97 -6.41
C GLY A 296 -2.41 13.53 -7.34
N LYS A 297 -3.15 12.48 -6.95
CA LYS A 297 -4.31 11.97 -7.72
C LYS A 297 -5.41 13.03 -7.88
N ALA A 298 -5.68 13.82 -6.83
CA ALA A 298 -6.71 14.86 -6.90
C ALA A 298 -6.42 15.91 -7.99
N TYR A 299 -5.15 16.11 -8.36
CA TYR A 299 -4.79 16.91 -9.54
C TYR A 299 -5.25 16.25 -10.85
N LEU A 300 -5.12 14.94 -10.98
CA LEU A 300 -5.62 14.22 -12.17
C LEU A 300 -7.14 14.25 -12.23
N ASP A 301 -7.81 14.03 -11.10
CA ASP A 301 -9.27 14.15 -11.00
C ASP A 301 -9.76 15.57 -11.37
N THR A 302 -9.03 16.60 -10.92
CA THR A 302 -9.32 17.99 -11.28
C THR A 302 -9.15 18.23 -12.79
N ARG A 303 -8.09 17.73 -13.39
CA ARG A 303 -7.86 17.85 -14.85
C ARG A 303 -8.97 17.16 -15.65
N GLN A 304 -9.37 15.98 -15.21
CA GLN A 304 -10.48 15.23 -15.83
C GLN A 304 -11.80 15.96 -15.60
N ALA A 305 -12.06 16.45 -14.40
CA ALA A 305 -13.27 17.20 -14.07
C ALA A 305 -13.43 18.47 -14.93
N LEU A 306 -12.34 19.21 -15.16
CA LEU A 306 -12.34 20.36 -16.07
C LEU A 306 -12.69 19.94 -17.50
N ALA A 307 -12.11 18.84 -17.99
CA ALA A 307 -12.44 18.29 -19.32
C ALA A 307 -13.91 17.84 -19.41
N ASP A 308 -14.43 17.17 -18.38
CA ASP A 308 -15.81 16.71 -18.30
C ASP A 308 -16.82 17.88 -18.30
N LEU A 309 -16.42 19.02 -17.68
CA LEU A 309 -17.18 20.27 -17.72
C LEU A 309 -17.02 21.05 -19.03
N GLY A 310 -16.19 20.59 -19.96
CA GLY A 310 -15.90 21.27 -21.22
C GLY A 310 -14.96 22.50 -21.07
N LEU A 311 -14.24 22.58 -19.97
CA LEU A 311 -13.33 23.69 -19.64
C LEU A 311 -11.92 23.40 -20.14
N SER A 312 -11.63 23.76 -21.40
CA SER A 312 -10.26 23.74 -21.92
C SER A 312 -9.37 24.81 -21.22
N GLU A 313 -8.06 24.72 -21.39
CA GLU A 313 -7.13 25.70 -20.84
C GLU A 313 -7.45 27.13 -21.34
N GLU A 314 -7.84 27.28 -22.62
CA GLU A 314 -8.22 28.56 -23.20
C GLU A 314 -9.49 29.14 -22.53
N ILE A 315 -10.50 28.29 -22.29
CA ILE A 315 -11.72 28.69 -21.59
C ILE A 315 -11.39 29.03 -20.14
N CYS A 316 -10.56 28.23 -19.45
CA CYS A 316 -10.12 28.54 -18.10
C CYS A 316 -9.44 29.91 -18.03
N LYS A 317 -8.52 30.22 -18.94
CA LYS A 317 -7.89 31.55 -19.04
C LYS A 317 -8.90 32.65 -19.29
N ARG A 318 -9.86 32.46 -20.21
CA ARG A 318 -10.91 33.43 -20.54
C ARG A 318 -11.79 33.80 -19.34
N ILE A 319 -12.08 32.83 -18.46
CA ILE A 319 -12.92 33.07 -17.27
C ILE A 319 -12.12 33.43 -16.03
N GLY A 320 -10.80 33.60 -16.13
CA GLY A 320 -9.94 33.96 -14.99
C GLY A 320 -9.68 32.84 -14.00
N LEU A 321 -9.71 31.57 -14.45
CA LEU A 321 -9.41 30.39 -13.61
C LEU A 321 -7.92 30.08 -13.62
N ARG A 322 -7.29 30.05 -12.44
CA ARG A 322 -5.93 29.57 -12.20
C ARG A 322 -5.94 28.15 -11.64
N LEU A 323 -5.01 27.32 -12.05
CA LEU A 323 -4.79 25.98 -11.48
C LEU A 323 -3.38 25.90 -10.90
N PHE A 324 -3.28 25.65 -9.59
CA PHE A 324 -2.04 25.51 -8.85
C PHE A 324 -1.83 24.04 -8.45
N LYS A 325 -0.79 23.44 -8.97
CA LYS A 325 -0.37 22.08 -8.63
C LYS A 325 0.68 22.12 -7.53
N VAL A 326 0.36 21.44 -6.42
CA VAL A 326 1.27 21.31 -5.28
C VAL A 326 1.98 19.96 -5.36
N GLY A 327 3.30 19.99 -5.49
CA GLY A 327 4.15 18.79 -5.46
C GLY A 327 4.68 18.51 -4.06
N MET A 328 5.09 19.54 -3.30
CA MET A 328 5.41 19.43 -1.88
C MET A 328 4.22 19.89 -1.06
N VAL A 329 3.51 18.94 -0.47
CA VAL A 329 2.25 19.20 0.24
C VAL A 329 2.46 19.69 1.67
N TRP A 330 3.61 19.37 2.26
CA TRP A 330 4.00 19.87 3.57
C TRP A 330 5.53 19.98 3.67
N PRO A 331 6.09 21.08 4.25
CA PRO A 331 5.38 22.35 4.47
C PRO A 331 5.03 23.03 3.12
N LEU A 332 3.93 23.79 3.09
CA LEU A 332 3.50 24.49 1.88
C LEU A 332 4.42 25.69 1.62
N GLU A 333 4.99 25.77 0.43
CA GLU A 333 5.88 26.89 0.05
C GLU A 333 5.05 28.17 -0.12
N ALA A 334 5.28 29.14 0.76
CA ALA A 334 4.45 30.32 0.91
C ALA A 334 4.54 31.29 -0.28
N THR A 335 5.74 31.53 -0.83
CA THR A 335 5.95 32.56 -1.86
C THR A 335 5.21 32.26 -3.16
N GLY A 336 5.29 31.02 -3.65
CA GLY A 336 4.58 30.59 -4.85
C GLY A 336 3.07 30.54 -4.63
N MET A 337 2.65 30.09 -3.45
CA MET A 337 1.25 30.07 -3.05
C MET A 337 0.66 31.49 -2.94
N GLN A 338 1.35 32.43 -2.33
CA GLN A 338 0.90 33.83 -2.22
C GLN A 338 0.73 34.48 -3.59
N ARG A 339 1.68 34.28 -4.53
CA ARG A 339 1.54 34.76 -5.92
C ARG A 339 0.30 34.17 -6.61
N PHE A 340 0.08 32.87 -6.43
CA PHE A 340 -1.12 32.21 -6.97
C PHE A 340 -2.40 32.81 -6.42
N ALA A 341 -2.44 33.16 -5.13
CA ALA A 341 -3.60 33.68 -4.45
C ALA A 341 -3.93 35.17 -4.76
N GLU A 342 -2.93 35.91 -5.27
CA GLU A 342 -3.10 37.35 -5.56
C GLU A 342 -4.27 37.60 -6.52
N ASP A 343 -5.12 38.57 -6.14
CA ASP A 343 -6.30 39.07 -6.86
C ASP A 343 -7.44 38.06 -7.09
N LEU A 344 -7.32 36.82 -6.63
CA LEU A 344 -8.41 35.86 -6.67
C LEU A 344 -9.58 36.29 -5.75
N ASP A 345 -10.80 35.96 -6.16
CA ASP A 345 -12.00 36.09 -5.33
C ASP A 345 -12.19 34.85 -4.43
N GLU A 346 -11.90 33.68 -4.99
CA GLU A 346 -12.08 32.39 -4.30
C GLU A 346 -11.03 31.38 -4.73
N ILE A 347 -10.62 30.51 -3.78
CA ILE A 347 -9.76 29.35 -4.02
C ILE A 347 -10.48 28.09 -3.55
N LEU A 348 -10.68 27.13 -4.46
CA LEU A 348 -11.13 25.78 -4.15
C LEU A 348 -9.91 24.88 -3.95
N VAL A 349 -9.79 24.30 -2.75
CA VAL A 349 -8.77 23.29 -2.46
C VAL A 349 -9.33 21.90 -2.71
N VAL A 350 -8.76 21.19 -3.69
CA VAL A 350 -9.14 19.83 -4.05
C VAL A 350 -8.08 18.87 -3.54
N GLU A 351 -8.33 18.27 -2.39
CA GLU A 351 -7.45 17.29 -1.75
C GLU A 351 -8.25 16.13 -1.15
N GLU A 352 -7.77 14.91 -1.30
CA GLU A 352 -8.40 13.72 -0.71
C GLU A 352 -8.11 13.63 0.78
N LYS A 353 -9.00 12.94 1.52
CA LYS A 353 -8.91 12.75 2.96
C LYS A 353 -9.00 14.07 3.72
N ARG A 354 -8.43 14.13 4.92
CA ARG A 354 -8.45 15.33 5.74
C ARG A 354 -7.54 16.42 5.17
N GLN A 355 -7.79 17.64 5.59
CA GLN A 355 -7.08 18.84 5.17
C GLN A 355 -5.57 18.73 5.45
N VAL A 356 -4.76 19.04 4.46
CA VAL A 356 -3.31 19.27 4.56
C VAL A 356 -2.97 20.60 3.89
N LEU A 357 -3.50 20.84 2.70
CA LEU A 357 -3.27 22.09 1.95
C LEU A 357 -4.19 23.20 2.43
N GLU A 358 -5.46 22.91 2.66
CA GLU A 358 -6.49 23.91 2.95
C GLU A 358 -6.17 24.71 4.23
N TYR A 359 -5.75 24.05 5.31
CA TYR A 359 -5.43 24.76 6.54
C TYR A 359 -4.13 25.57 6.43
N GLN A 360 -3.10 25.06 5.74
CA GLN A 360 -1.85 25.80 5.50
C GLN A 360 -2.14 27.05 4.65
N LEU A 361 -2.94 26.94 3.59
CA LEU A 361 -3.35 28.07 2.78
C LEU A 361 -4.09 29.13 3.61
N LYS A 362 -5.04 28.71 4.44
CA LYS A 362 -5.79 29.62 5.32
C LYS A 362 -4.88 30.31 6.34
N GLU A 363 -3.96 29.58 6.96
CA GLU A 363 -2.98 30.13 7.90
C GLU A 363 -2.11 31.21 7.24
N GLU A 364 -1.57 30.96 6.06
CA GLU A 364 -0.74 31.90 5.32
C GLU A 364 -1.54 33.16 4.89
N LEU A 365 -2.75 32.99 4.39
CA LEU A 365 -3.59 34.10 3.96
C LEU A 365 -4.11 34.95 5.13
N PHE A 366 -4.19 34.38 6.34
CA PHE A 366 -4.57 35.11 7.54
C PHE A 366 -3.58 36.26 7.81
N SER A 367 -2.32 36.11 7.47
CA SER A 367 -1.29 37.15 7.59
C SER A 367 -1.54 38.38 6.70
N TRP A 368 -2.45 38.27 5.72
CA TRP A 368 -2.81 39.38 4.83
C TRP A 368 -3.82 40.36 5.44
N ILE A 369 -4.44 40.01 6.58
CA ILE A 369 -5.35 40.89 7.28
C ILE A 369 -4.62 42.18 7.70
N GLY A 370 -5.18 43.34 7.32
CA GLY A 370 -4.60 44.64 7.62
C GLY A 370 -3.47 45.10 6.71
N THR A 371 -3.03 44.29 5.72
CA THR A 371 -1.96 44.66 4.78
C THR A 371 -2.48 45.39 3.52
N GLY A 372 -3.78 45.47 3.32
CA GLY A 372 -4.40 46.01 2.09
C GLY A 372 -4.47 45.01 0.94
N LYS A 373 -3.90 43.80 1.07
CA LYS A 373 -4.04 42.74 0.07
C LYS A 373 -5.45 42.16 0.09
N LYS A 374 -5.96 41.81 -1.08
CA LYS A 374 -7.24 41.10 -1.21
C LYS A 374 -7.09 39.66 -0.71
N ILE A 375 -7.91 39.25 0.23
CA ILE A 375 -7.92 37.88 0.77
C ILE A 375 -8.99 37.10 0.03
N PRO A 376 -8.62 36.06 -0.75
CA PRO A 376 -9.59 35.21 -1.41
C PRO A 376 -10.36 34.37 -0.39
N ARG A 377 -11.62 34.05 -0.69
CA ARG A 377 -12.35 33.04 0.05
C ARG A 377 -11.73 31.66 -0.20
N VAL A 378 -11.44 30.90 0.85
CA VAL A 378 -10.91 29.54 0.73
C VAL A 378 -12.00 28.52 1.08
N VAL A 379 -12.32 27.65 0.12
CA VAL A 379 -13.25 26.53 0.28
C VAL A 379 -12.55 25.22 -0.10
N GLY A 380 -12.99 24.12 0.47
CA GLY A 380 -12.41 22.81 0.21
C GLY A 380 -13.30 21.69 0.74
N LYS A 381 -13.08 21.27 1.97
CA LYS A 381 -13.96 20.26 2.61
C LYS A 381 -15.37 20.78 2.79
N PHE A 382 -15.51 22.04 3.10
CA PHE A 382 -16.78 22.72 3.31
C PHE A 382 -16.90 23.94 2.40
N ASP A 383 -18.14 24.35 2.14
CA ASP A 383 -18.42 25.51 1.30
C ASP A 383 -18.45 26.84 2.08
N ASP A 384 -19.61 27.42 2.26
CA ASP A 384 -19.81 28.79 2.69
C ASP A 384 -20.04 28.98 4.18
N LYS A 385 -19.71 28.00 5.01
CA LYS A 385 -20.00 28.11 6.44
C LYS A 385 -18.86 28.75 7.21
N ASP A 386 -19.21 29.50 8.19
CA ASP A 386 -18.28 30.11 9.13
C ASP A 386 -17.65 29.02 10.02
N GLY A 387 -16.35 29.09 10.21
CA GLY A 387 -15.62 28.24 11.11
C GLY A 387 -14.64 27.26 10.41
N GLY A 388 -13.90 26.53 11.22
CA GLY A 388 -12.92 25.53 10.78
C GLY A 388 -13.53 24.14 10.58
N GLU A 389 -12.66 23.15 10.34
CA GLU A 389 -13.04 21.75 10.06
C GLU A 389 -14.06 21.19 11.08
N TRP A 390 -13.92 21.54 12.35
CA TRP A 390 -14.73 20.99 13.45
C TRP A 390 -15.96 21.81 13.80
N SER A 391 -16.13 23.00 13.19
CA SER A 391 -17.26 23.89 13.42
C SER A 391 -18.48 23.54 12.59
N VAL A 392 -18.36 22.65 11.61
CA VAL A 392 -19.43 22.31 10.67
C VAL A 392 -20.16 21.05 11.15
N PRO A 393 -21.51 21.09 11.25
CA PRO A 393 -22.31 19.91 11.56
C PRO A 393 -22.14 18.80 10.52
N GLN A 394 -22.39 17.56 10.93
CA GLN A 394 -22.30 16.38 10.08
C GLN A 394 -23.02 16.54 8.73
N GLY A 395 -22.38 16.07 7.66
CA GLY A 395 -22.99 15.88 6.35
C GLY A 395 -22.93 17.07 5.37
N ASN A 396 -22.37 18.21 5.77
CA ASN A 396 -22.25 19.38 4.88
C ASN A 396 -20.89 19.44 4.14
N TRP A 397 -20.49 18.36 3.54
CA TRP A 397 -19.26 18.29 2.77
C TRP A 397 -19.45 18.89 1.36
N LEU A 398 -18.56 19.81 0.96
CA LEU A 398 -18.35 20.14 -0.46
C LEU A 398 -17.51 19.05 -1.12
N LEU A 399 -16.35 18.71 -0.50
CA LEU A 399 -15.49 17.60 -0.90
C LEU A 399 -15.23 16.73 0.35
N PRO A 400 -15.76 15.51 0.45
CA PRO A 400 -15.72 14.74 1.69
C PRO A 400 -14.31 14.35 2.12
N ALA A 401 -14.10 14.18 3.43
CA ALA A 401 -12.84 13.68 4.00
C ALA A 401 -12.73 12.15 4.05
N HIS A 402 -13.78 11.44 3.69
CA HIS A 402 -13.83 9.98 3.65
C HIS A 402 -13.85 9.46 2.21
N TYR A 403 -13.56 8.17 2.02
CA TYR A 403 -13.43 7.49 0.73
C TYR A 403 -12.36 8.09 -0.19
N GLU A 404 -12.48 7.87 -1.48
CA GLU A 404 -11.65 8.43 -2.55
C GLU A 404 -12.48 9.35 -3.43
N PHE A 405 -11.84 10.28 -4.15
CA PHE A 405 -12.52 11.13 -5.11
C PHE A 405 -12.74 10.41 -6.44
N SER A 406 -13.77 10.85 -7.14
CA SER A 406 -13.95 10.61 -8.55
C SER A 406 -13.94 11.94 -9.32
N PRO A 407 -13.56 11.94 -10.62
CA PRO A 407 -13.67 13.15 -11.44
C PRO A 407 -15.06 13.79 -11.43
N ALA A 408 -16.13 12.97 -11.43
CA ALA A 408 -17.51 13.48 -11.36
C ALA A 408 -17.81 14.24 -10.05
N MET A 409 -17.30 13.75 -8.92
CA MET A 409 -17.44 14.45 -7.63
C MET A 409 -16.74 15.80 -7.66
N VAL A 410 -15.53 15.85 -8.18
CA VAL A 410 -14.72 17.06 -8.32
C VAL A 410 -15.38 18.03 -9.32
N ALA A 411 -15.91 17.51 -10.45
CA ALA A 411 -16.63 18.30 -11.44
C ALA A 411 -17.86 18.99 -10.86
N LYS A 412 -18.64 18.29 -10.04
CA LYS A 412 -19.79 18.88 -9.35
C LYS A 412 -19.37 20.03 -8.41
N ALA A 413 -18.30 19.84 -7.63
CA ALA A 413 -17.78 20.88 -6.76
C ALA A 413 -17.29 22.10 -7.55
N ILE A 414 -16.46 21.90 -8.58
CA ILE A 414 -15.96 22.97 -9.45
C ILE A 414 -17.11 23.71 -10.14
N GLY A 415 -18.03 22.98 -10.76
CA GLY A 415 -19.16 23.56 -11.50
C GLY A 415 -20.09 24.37 -10.59
N ALA A 416 -20.44 23.84 -9.41
CA ALA A 416 -21.26 24.53 -8.43
C ALA A 416 -20.62 25.84 -7.92
N ARG A 417 -19.29 25.88 -7.80
CA ARG A 417 -18.57 27.11 -7.40
C ARG A 417 -18.50 28.11 -8.55
N LEU A 418 -18.12 27.68 -9.75
CA LEU A 418 -18.02 28.54 -10.94
C LEU A 418 -19.35 29.20 -11.31
N LEU A 419 -20.48 28.50 -11.18
CA LEU A 419 -21.81 29.05 -11.46
C LEU A 419 -22.22 30.22 -10.53
N ARG A 420 -21.49 30.46 -9.45
CA ARG A 420 -21.69 31.63 -8.57
C ARG A 420 -21.04 32.90 -9.12
N PHE A 421 -20.14 32.79 -10.10
CA PHE A 421 -19.49 33.92 -10.73
C PHE A 421 -20.27 34.39 -11.98
N GLU A 422 -20.03 35.63 -12.36
CA GLU A 422 -20.44 36.11 -13.69
C GLU A 422 -19.57 35.45 -14.74
N LEU A 423 -20.17 34.61 -15.57
CA LEU A 423 -19.52 33.86 -16.63
C LEU A 423 -20.13 34.26 -17.98
N PRO A 424 -19.35 34.17 -19.08
CA PRO A 424 -19.93 34.20 -20.43
C PRO A 424 -21.06 33.17 -20.58
N GLU A 425 -22.13 33.52 -21.25
CA GLU A 425 -23.36 32.71 -21.33
C GLU A 425 -23.09 31.32 -21.92
N ASP A 426 -22.25 31.23 -22.94
CA ASP A 426 -21.82 29.98 -23.57
C ASP A 426 -21.14 29.04 -22.56
N VAL A 427 -20.29 29.58 -21.68
CA VAL A 427 -19.58 28.79 -20.65
C VAL A 427 -20.55 28.37 -19.54
N ARG A 428 -21.40 29.30 -19.08
CA ARG A 428 -22.43 28.99 -18.06
C ARG A 428 -23.36 27.87 -18.50
N ALA A 429 -23.94 28.00 -19.70
CA ALA A 429 -24.83 26.99 -20.26
C ALA A 429 -24.12 25.66 -20.48
N GLY A 430 -22.86 25.69 -20.95
CA GLY A 430 -22.01 24.50 -21.11
C GLY A 430 -21.79 23.76 -19.80
N ILE A 431 -21.39 24.47 -18.73
CA ILE A 431 -21.18 23.87 -17.39
C ILE A 431 -22.49 23.24 -16.88
N GLN A 432 -23.63 23.97 -16.96
CA GLN A 432 -24.90 23.45 -16.49
C GLN A 432 -25.31 22.16 -17.21
N ALA A 433 -25.23 22.13 -18.54
CA ALA A 433 -25.57 20.96 -19.33
C ALA A 433 -24.72 19.73 -18.98
N ARG A 434 -23.42 19.94 -18.65
CA ARG A 434 -22.51 18.87 -18.22
C ARG A 434 -22.83 18.38 -16.81
N LEU A 435 -23.17 19.26 -15.90
CA LEU A 435 -23.60 18.89 -14.55
C LEU A 435 -24.91 18.08 -14.57
N ASP A 436 -25.87 18.48 -15.43
CA ASP A 436 -27.13 17.77 -15.60
C ASP A 436 -26.89 16.36 -16.18
N PHE A 437 -25.98 16.25 -17.15
CA PHE A 437 -25.57 14.96 -17.69
C PHE A 437 -24.93 14.04 -16.64
N ILE A 438 -24.01 14.57 -15.81
CA ILE A 438 -23.38 13.80 -14.72
C ILE A 438 -24.46 13.32 -13.73
N ALA A 439 -25.38 14.20 -13.32
CA ALA A 439 -26.48 13.86 -12.42
C ALA A 439 -27.39 12.76 -12.97
N GLU A 440 -27.75 12.82 -14.26
CA GLU A 440 -28.54 11.79 -14.94
C GLU A 440 -27.85 10.42 -14.91
N ARG A 441 -26.53 10.40 -15.21
CA ARG A 441 -25.74 9.16 -15.20
C ARG A 441 -25.59 8.58 -13.80
N GLU A 442 -25.37 9.40 -12.80
CA GLU A 442 -25.32 8.94 -11.40
C GLU A 442 -26.65 8.34 -10.94
N GLN A 443 -27.80 8.98 -11.28
CA GLN A 443 -29.12 8.42 -10.98
C GLN A 443 -29.34 7.08 -11.66
N ALA A 444 -28.91 6.94 -12.92
CA ALA A 444 -29.01 5.68 -13.66
C ALA A 444 -28.15 4.57 -13.03
N LEU A 445 -26.97 4.92 -12.49
CA LEU A 445 -26.07 3.97 -11.81
C LEU A 445 -26.52 3.66 -10.38
N ALA A 446 -27.20 4.58 -9.70
CA ALA A 446 -27.69 4.39 -8.32
C ALA A 446 -28.83 3.36 -8.22
N ARG A 447 -29.48 2.99 -9.34
CA ARG A 447 -30.48 1.91 -9.36
C ARG A 447 -29.76 0.58 -9.15
N PRO A 448 -30.02 -0.14 -8.03
CA PRO A 448 -29.33 -1.39 -7.76
C PRO A 448 -29.68 -2.42 -8.85
N ARG A 449 -28.68 -2.86 -9.60
CA ARG A 449 -28.80 -3.95 -10.58
C ARG A 449 -28.74 -5.32 -9.93
N LEU A 450 -28.11 -5.41 -8.75
CA LEU A 450 -27.94 -6.64 -7.96
C LEU A 450 -27.98 -6.27 -6.47
N VAL A 451 -28.72 -7.07 -5.69
CA VAL A 451 -28.87 -6.89 -4.23
C VAL A 451 -27.73 -7.56 -3.46
N VAL A 452 -26.81 -8.28 -4.13
CA VAL A 452 -25.81 -9.12 -3.46
C VAL A 452 -24.40 -8.62 -3.75
N ASP A 453 -23.70 -8.16 -2.70
CA ASP A 453 -22.29 -7.85 -2.72
C ASP A 453 -21.42 -9.10 -2.67
N ARG A 454 -20.38 -9.14 -3.47
CA ARG A 454 -19.38 -10.21 -3.46
C ARG A 454 -18.45 -10.04 -2.27
N LYS A 455 -18.65 -10.88 -1.24
CA LYS A 455 -17.78 -10.86 -0.05
C LYS A 455 -16.41 -11.49 -0.33
N PRO A 456 -15.33 -11.01 0.31
CA PRO A 456 -14.03 -11.68 0.27
C PRO A 456 -14.12 -13.13 0.76
N TRP A 457 -13.35 -14.02 0.15
CA TRP A 457 -13.40 -15.45 0.41
C TRP A 457 -12.00 -16.08 0.38
N PHE A 458 -11.81 -17.18 1.11
CA PHE A 458 -10.55 -17.93 1.08
C PHE A 458 -10.30 -18.60 -0.26
N CYS A 459 -9.03 -18.75 -0.64
CA CYS A 459 -8.63 -19.50 -1.83
C CYS A 459 -9.11 -20.96 -1.77
N SER A 460 -9.22 -21.61 -2.92
CA SER A 460 -9.57 -23.03 -3.00
C SER A 460 -8.58 -23.90 -2.23
N GLY A 461 -9.06 -24.71 -1.27
CA GLY A 461 -8.21 -25.55 -0.44
C GLY A 461 -7.29 -24.78 0.51
N CYS A 462 -7.66 -23.56 0.88
CA CYS A 462 -6.89 -22.73 1.80
C CYS A 462 -6.87 -23.33 3.22
N PRO A 463 -5.70 -23.37 3.91
CA PRO A 463 -5.61 -23.86 5.29
C PRO A 463 -6.54 -23.11 6.26
N HIS A 464 -6.81 -21.83 6.00
CA HIS A 464 -7.68 -21.02 6.84
C HIS A 464 -9.14 -21.47 6.84
N ASN A 465 -9.59 -22.25 5.86
CA ASN A 465 -10.91 -22.90 5.91
C ASN A 465 -11.09 -23.80 7.14
N THR A 466 -10.01 -24.42 7.60
CA THR A 466 -9.98 -25.28 8.81
C THR A 466 -9.49 -24.49 10.03
N SER A 467 -8.33 -23.83 9.92
CA SER A 467 -7.63 -23.25 11.06
C SER A 467 -8.38 -22.09 11.74
N THR A 468 -9.27 -21.38 11.04
CA THR A 468 -10.03 -20.25 11.62
C THR A 468 -11.32 -20.67 12.35
N ARG A 469 -11.68 -21.95 12.34
CA ARG A 469 -12.81 -22.45 13.12
C ARG A 469 -12.51 -22.36 14.61
N VAL A 470 -13.55 -22.18 15.41
CA VAL A 470 -13.51 -22.26 16.87
C VAL A 470 -14.59 -23.25 17.35
N PRO A 471 -14.42 -23.93 18.50
CA PRO A 471 -15.42 -24.81 19.06
C PRO A 471 -16.72 -24.07 19.36
N GLU A 472 -17.84 -24.80 19.36
CA GLU A 472 -19.13 -24.26 19.75
C GLU A 472 -19.06 -23.61 21.14
N GLY A 473 -19.72 -22.48 21.30
CA GLY A 473 -19.70 -21.69 22.54
C GLY A 473 -18.38 -20.91 22.77
N SER A 474 -17.46 -20.90 21.78
CA SER A 474 -16.21 -20.15 21.85
C SER A 474 -16.22 -18.98 20.90
N ARG A 475 -15.37 -17.99 21.17
CA ARG A 475 -15.14 -16.80 20.35
C ARG A 475 -13.70 -16.76 19.87
N GLY A 476 -13.52 -16.29 18.63
CA GLY A 476 -12.22 -15.97 18.04
C GLY A 476 -11.98 -14.47 17.93
N MET A 477 -10.73 -14.06 18.05
CA MET A 477 -10.24 -12.72 17.70
C MET A 477 -9.53 -12.81 16.36
N ALA A 478 -9.88 -11.92 15.44
CA ALA A 478 -9.25 -11.85 14.13
C ALA A 478 -7.85 -11.22 14.22
N GLY A 479 -6.96 -11.64 13.35
CA GLY A 479 -5.64 -11.06 13.20
C GLY A 479 -5.43 -10.50 11.80
N ILE A 480 -4.31 -9.79 11.61
CA ILE A 480 -3.93 -9.21 10.32
C ILE A 480 -3.27 -10.26 9.43
N GLY A 481 -3.88 -10.53 8.29
CA GLY A 481 -3.45 -11.53 7.31
C GLY A 481 -4.63 -12.05 6.52
N CYS A 482 -4.42 -13.04 5.63
CA CYS A 482 -5.52 -13.66 4.86
C CYS A 482 -6.63 -14.23 5.77
N HIS A 483 -6.28 -14.69 6.97
CA HIS A 483 -7.24 -15.19 7.95
C HIS A 483 -8.23 -14.13 8.47
N TYR A 484 -7.95 -12.84 8.27
CA TYR A 484 -8.90 -11.76 8.57
C TYR A 484 -10.25 -11.95 7.86
N MET A 485 -10.27 -12.57 6.67
CA MET A 485 -11.50 -12.81 5.91
C MET A 485 -12.55 -13.66 6.67
N VAL A 486 -12.16 -14.34 7.76
CA VAL A 486 -13.10 -15.08 8.63
C VAL A 486 -14.18 -14.16 9.21
N THR A 487 -13.91 -12.87 9.37
CA THR A 487 -14.87 -11.88 9.90
C THR A 487 -16.15 -11.78 9.08
N TRP A 488 -16.11 -12.15 7.79
CA TRP A 488 -17.29 -12.20 6.91
C TRP A 488 -17.95 -13.57 6.79
N MET A 489 -17.51 -14.59 7.56
CA MET A 489 -17.92 -15.98 7.37
C MET A 489 -18.86 -16.53 8.46
N GLY A 490 -19.31 -15.71 9.41
CA GLY A 490 -20.21 -16.14 10.48
C GLY A 490 -19.60 -17.19 11.43
N ARG A 491 -18.28 -17.15 11.67
CA ARG A 491 -17.55 -18.13 12.49
C ARG A 491 -17.20 -17.61 13.88
N ASN A 492 -18.04 -16.74 14.45
CA ASN A 492 -17.85 -16.13 15.77
C ASN A 492 -16.45 -15.54 15.99
N THR A 493 -15.90 -14.86 14.94
CA THR A 493 -14.60 -14.19 14.95
C THR A 493 -14.77 -12.82 14.34
N GLN A 494 -14.71 -11.74 15.14
CA GLN A 494 -15.11 -10.40 14.68
C GLN A 494 -14.12 -9.30 15.03
N VAL A 495 -13.64 -9.25 16.26
CA VAL A 495 -12.76 -8.15 16.72
C VAL A 495 -11.35 -8.35 16.19
N PHE A 496 -10.72 -7.25 15.75
CA PHE A 496 -9.35 -7.24 15.28
C PHE A 496 -8.59 -6.03 15.84
N THR A 497 -7.26 -6.05 15.70
CA THR A 497 -6.36 -4.96 16.10
C THR A 497 -5.36 -4.64 14.99
N GLN A 498 -4.38 -3.77 15.27
CA GLN A 498 -3.21 -3.58 14.43
C GLN A 498 -2.34 -4.84 14.38
N MET A 499 -1.51 -4.95 13.33
CA MET A 499 -0.55 -6.04 13.16
C MET A 499 0.44 -6.09 14.34
N GLY A 500 0.48 -7.23 15.03
CA GLY A 500 1.31 -7.46 16.21
C GLY A 500 0.63 -7.15 17.55
N GLY A 501 -0.67 -6.77 17.54
CA GLY A 501 -1.48 -6.60 18.76
C GLY A 501 -2.52 -7.70 18.96
N GLU A 502 -2.50 -8.75 18.13
CA GLU A 502 -3.50 -9.83 18.15
C GLU A 502 -3.59 -10.47 19.53
N GLY A 503 -4.82 -10.63 20.02
CA GLY A 503 -5.11 -11.22 21.34
C GLY A 503 -4.96 -10.25 22.52
N VAL A 504 -4.19 -9.17 22.41
CA VAL A 504 -3.98 -8.21 23.51
C VAL A 504 -5.27 -7.51 23.98
N PRO A 505 -6.28 -7.23 23.15
CA PRO A 505 -7.55 -6.72 23.68
C PRO A 505 -8.19 -7.62 24.75
N TRP A 506 -7.91 -8.93 24.74
CA TRP A 506 -8.37 -9.84 25.79
C TRP A 506 -7.75 -9.53 27.15
N VAL A 507 -6.50 -9.09 27.18
CA VAL A 507 -5.84 -8.65 28.43
C VAL A 507 -6.65 -7.56 29.13
N GLY A 508 -7.22 -6.63 28.34
CA GLY A 508 -8.09 -5.57 28.86
C GLY A 508 -9.54 -6.00 29.10
N GLN A 509 -10.00 -7.11 28.51
CA GLN A 509 -11.38 -7.59 28.63
C GLN A 509 -11.54 -8.62 29.76
N ALA A 510 -10.59 -9.55 29.91
CA ALA A 510 -10.69 -10.69 30.80
C ALA A 510 -11.07 -10.35 32.25
N PRO A 511 -10.56 -9.28 32.88
CA PRO A 511 -10.95 -8.94 34.26
C PRO A 511 -12.41 -8.46 34.43
N PHE A 512 -13.08 -8.11 33.32
CA PHE A 512 -14.40 -7.44 33.33
C PHE A 512 -15.51 -8.25 32.66
N THR A 513 -15.27 -9.53 32.35
CA THR A 513 -16.26 -10.42 31.70
C THR A 513 -16.35 -11.75 32.40
N GLU A 514 -17.52 -12.39 32.31
CA GLU A 514 -17.72 -13.78 32.74
C GLU A 514 -17.17 -14.79 31.73
N GLU A 515 -16.85 -14.39 30.52
CA GLU A 515 -16.21 -15.21 29.51
C GLU A 515 -14.83 -15.67 30.02
N LYS A 516 -14.56 -16.96 29.92
CA LYS A 516 -13.40 -17.58 30.56
C LYS A 516 -12.19 -17.68 29.62
N HIS A 517 -12.41 -17.63 28.31
CA HIS A 517 -11.36 -17.92 27.36
C HIS A 517 -11.71 -17.42 25.96
N VAL A 518 -10.69 -17.00 25.19
CA VAL A 518 -10.80 -16.64 23.76
C VAL A 518 -9.71 -17.30 22.94
N PHE A 519 -9.95 -17.47 21.64
CA PHE A 519 -8.94 -17.86 20.66
C PHE A 519 -8.46 -16.62 19.89
N ALA A 520 -7.15 -16.44 19.72
CA ALA A 520 -6.58 -15.37 18.88
C ALA A 520 -5.91 -15.97 17.65
N ASN A 521 -6.31 -15.55 16.44
CA ASN A 521 -5.66 -15.94 15.21
C ASN A 521 -4.45 -15.04 14.95
N LEU A 522 -3.27 -15.64 14.77
CA LEU A 522 -2.01 -14.96 14.54
C LEU A 522 -1.28 -15.62 13.36
N GLY A 523 -1.09 -14.91 12.25
CA GLY A 523 -0.33 -15.43 11.11
C GLY A 523 1.17 -15.55 11.42
N ASP A 524 1.87 -16.47 10.75
CA ASP A 524 3.30 -16.71 10.91
C ASP A 524 4.14 -15.45 10.58
N CYS A 525 3.76 -14.72 9.53
CA CYS A 525 4.41 -13.46 9.19
C CYS A 525 4.17 -12.38 10.26
N THR A 526 2.97 -12.28 10.83
CA THR A 526 2.68 -11.35 11.93
C THR A 526 3.43 -11.75 13.21
N TYR A 527 3.49 -13.06 13.49
CA TYR A 527 4.29 -13.60 14.59
C TYR A 527 5.75 -13.15 14.49
N TYR A 528 6.35 -13.32 13.31
CA TYR A 528 7.74 -12.95 13.05
C TYR A 528 7.95 -11.43 13.05
N HIS A 529 7.01 -10.66 12.55
CA HIS A 529 7.05 -9.20 12.50
C HIS A 529 7.05 -8.56 13.91
N SER A 530 6.07 -8.89 14.75
CA SER A 530 5.90 -8.28 16.08
C SER A 530 4.92 -9.04 17.00
N GLY A 531 4.27 -10.08 16.52
CA GLY A 531 3.23 -10.79 17.27
C GLY A 531 3.75 -11.56 18.48
N LEU A 532 5.05 -11.88 18.54
CA LEU A 532 5.68 -12.47 19.73
C LEU A 532 5.50 -11.57 20.97
N LEU A 533 5.56 -10.25 20.79
CA LEU A 533 5.35 -9.30 21.89
C LEU A 533 3.92 -9.32 22.44
N ALA A 534 2.93 -9.56 21.58
CA ALA A 534 1.52 -9.72 21.99
C ALA A 534 1.32 -10.99 22.86
N ILE A 535 1.99 -12.07 22.50
CA ILE A 535 1.97 -13.32 23.29
C ILE A 535 2.64 -13.07 24.66
N ARG A 536 3.81 -12.43 24.69
CA ARG A 536 4.52 -12.06 25.93
C ARG A 536 3.65 -11.19 26.83
N ALA A 537 2.89 -10.23 26.26
CA ALA A 537 1.98 -9.40 27.03
C ALA A 537 0.86 -10.21 27.69
N ALA A 538 0.31 -11.20 26.99
CA ALA A 538 -0.71 -12.09 27.54
C ALA A 538 -0.14 -13.00 28.66
N VAL A 539 1.08 -13.52 28.48
CA VAL A 539 1.79 -14.30 29.51
C VAL A 539 2.03 -13.47 30.76
N ALA A 540 2.50 -12.23 30.59
CA ALA A 540 2.72 -11.31 31.70
C ALA A 540 1.44 -10.98 32.46
N ALA A 541 0.29 -10.93 31.74
CA ALA A 541 -1.01 -10.65 32.32
C ALA A 541 -1.71 -11.91 32.90
N LYS A 542 -1.19 -13.11 32.63
CA LYS A 542 -1.76 -14.42 33.09
C LYS A 542 -3.23 -14.57 32.73
N VAL A 543 -3.61 -14.27 31.50
CA VAL A 543 -4.99 -14.38 31.04
C VAL A 543 -5.22 -15.67 30.26
N PRO A 544 -6.33 -16.38 30.48
CA PRO A 544 -6.64 -17.60 29.72
C PRO A 544 -6.95 -17.28 28.26
N ILE A 545 -6.01 -17.58 27.36
CA ILE A 545 -6.11 -17.35 25.91
C ILE A 545 -5.36 -18.45 25.15
N THR A 546 -5.91 -18.87 24.02
CA THR A 546 -5.16 -19.71 23.08
C THR A 546 -4.75 -18.90 21.85
N TYR A 547 -3.46 -18.69 21.67
CA TYR A 547 -2.93 -18.18 20.41
C TYR A 547 -2.88 -19.29 19.37
N LYS A 548 -3.55 -19.09 18.26
CA LYS A 548 -3.47 -19.96 17.08
C LYS A 548 -2.47 -19.37 16.11
N ILE A 549 -1.22 -19.86 16.15
CA ILE A 549 -0.18 -19.45 15.21
C ILE A 549 -0.40 -20.21 13.90
N LEU A 550 -0.85 -19.48 12.88
CA LEU A 550 -1.27 -20.04 11.59
C LEU A 550 -0.06 -20.06 10.64
N PHE A 551 0.76 -21.11 10.80
CA PHE A 551 1.97 -21.30 10.01
C PHE A 551 1.64 -21.84 8.62
N ASN A 552 1.88 -21.04 7.57
CA ASN A 552 1.59 -21.41 6.19
C ASN A 552 2.77 -21.24 5.23
N ASP A 553 3.95 -20.99 5.77
CA ASP A 553 5.23 -20.92 5.05
C ASP A 553 5.24 -19.85 3.95
N ALA A 554 4.49 -18.75 4.14
CA ALA A 554 4.44 -17.65 3.17
C ALA A 554 3.82 -16.37 3.75
N VAL A 555 4.33 -15.21 3.35
CA VAL A 555 3.63 -13.93 3.48
C VAL A 555 2.53 -13.90 2.39
N ALA A 556 1.43 -14.60 2.68
CA ALA A 556 0.45 -15.00 1.67
C ALA A 556 -0.33 -13.80 1.09
N MET A 557 -0.64 -12.78 1.90
CA MET A 557 -1.47 -11.64 1.51
C MET A 557 -0.80 -10.77 0.43
N THR A 558 0.52 -10.69 0.42
CA THR A 558 1.31 -9.92 -0.55
C THR A 558 1.88 -10.77 -1.68
N SER A 559 1.11 -11.75 -2.14
CA SER A 559 1.45 -12.65 -3.27
C SER A 559 2.39 -13.82 -2.94
N GLY A 560 2.45 -14.27 -1.68
CA GLY A 560 3.19 -15.48 -1.31
C GLY A 560 4.70 -15.30 -1.39
N GLN A 561 5.21 -14.30 -0.71
CA GLN A 561 6.65 -14.06 -0.55
C GLN A 561 7.20 -14.87 0.63
N PRO A 562 8.49 -15.20 0.67
CA PRO A 562 9.09 -15.80 1.86
C PRO A 562 9.08 -14.80 3.04
N VAL A 563 9.13 -15.31 4.26
CA VAL A 563 9.41 -14.50 5.45
C VAL A 563 10.89 -14.08 5.42
N ASP A 564 11.20 -12.87 5.88
CA ASP A 564 12.55 -12.31 5.84
C ASP A 564 13.42 -12.81 7.01
N GLY A 565 13.67 -14.09 7.05
CA GLY A 565 14.53 -14.72 8.05
C GLY A 565 14.13 -16.17 8.32
N PRO A 566 14.92 -16.87 9.11
CA PRO A 566 14.62 -18.25 9.44
C PRO A 566 13.44 -18.32 10.42
N ILE A 567 12.37 -19.00 10.03
CA ILE A 567 11.27 -19.36 10.88
C ILE A 567 10.82 -20.79 10.56
N SER A 568 10.64 -21.60 11.57
CA SER A 568 10.13 -22.96 11.45
C SER A 568 9.25 -23.31 12.64
N VAL A 569 8.41 -24.33 12.49
CA VAL A 569 7.55 -24.80 13.58
C VAL A 569 8.37 -25.23 14.82
N PRO A 570 9.49 -25.96 14.70
CA PRO A 570 10.34 -26.22 15.85
C PRO A 570 10.87 -24.95 16.53
N MET A 571 11.29 -23.94 15.78
CA MET A 571 11.73 -22.66 16.37
C MET A 571 10.59 -21.99 17.12
N ILE A 572 9.41 -21.92 16.54
CA ILE A 572 8.21 -21.34 17.20
C ILE A 572 7.93 -22.05 18.51
N THR A 573 7.90 -23.41 18.52
CA THR A 573 7.59 -24.16 19.74
C THR A 573 8.59 -23.91 20.85
N ARG A 574 9.90 -23.83 20.51
CA ARG A 574 10.97 -23.52 21.49
C ARG A 574 10.90 -22.07 21.99
N GLN A 575 10.60 -21.10 21.14
CA GLN A 575 10.38 -19.73 21.55
C GLN A 575 9.21 -19.61 22.51
N MET A 576 8.09 -20.28 22.21
CA MET A 576 6.92 -20.29 23.09
C MET A 576 7.22 -20.94 24.44
N ALA A 577 7.94 -22.05 24.48
CA ALA A 577 8.39 -22.66 25.72
C ALA A 577 9.34 -21.75 26.51
N ALA A 578 10.23 -21.02 25.83
CA ALA A 578 11.13 -20.03 26.46
C ALA A 578 10.38 -18.80 27.02
N GLU A 579 9.23 -18.45 26.49
CA GLU A 579 8.33 -17.42 27.06
C GLU A 579 7.56 -17.94 28.30
N GLY A 580 7.74 -19.21 28.69
CA GLY A 580 7.10 -19.81 29.86
C GLY A 580 5.75 -20.45 29.57
N ILE A 581 5.40 -20.70 28.30
CA ILE A 581 4.15 -21.35 27.92
C ILE A 581 4.31 -22.87 28.03
N GLU A 582 3.56 -23.50 28.92
CA GLU A 582 3.61 -24.94 29.17
C GLU A 582 2.75 -25.75 28.20
N LYS A 583 1.64 -25.14 27.74
CA LYS A 583 0.67 -25.85 26.89
C LYS A 583 0.83 -25.44 25.43
N ILE A 584 1.59 -26.23 24.67
CA ILE A 584 1.87 -26.03 23.25
C ILE A 584 1.48 -27.27 22.47
N VAL A 585 0.76 -27.13 21.36
CA VAL A 585 0.33 -28.23 20.48
C VAL A 585 0.59 -27.86 19.02
N VAL A 586 1.12 -28.79 18.24
CA VAL A 586 1.22 -28.66 16.77
C VAL A 586 0.06 -29.44 16.13
N VAL A 587 -0.67 -28.80 15.22
CA VAL A 587 -1.74 -29.42 14.42
C VAL A 587 -1.40 -29.24 12.95
N THR A 588 -1.40 -30.32 12.16
CA THR A 588 -0.98 -30.29 10.75
C THR A 588 -1.81 -31.23 9.88
N ASP A 589 -1.81 -31.00 8.55
CA ASP A 589 -2.37 -31.94 7.57
C ASP A 589 -1.42 -33.12 7.25
N GLU A 590 -0.16 -33.03 7.64
CA GLU A 590 0.90 -34.01 7.35
C GLU A 590 1.72 -34.35 8.62
N PRO A 591 1.15 -35.07 9.65
CA PRO A 591 1.88 -35.37 10.89
C PRO A 591 3.15 -36.19 10.68
N GLU A 592 3.20 -37.00 9.64
CA GLU A 592 4.35 -37.85 9.31
C GLU A 592 5.61 -37.07 9.01
N LYS A 593 5.53 -35.80 8.58
CA LYS A 593 6.70 -34.94 8.37
C LYS A 593 7.48 -34.64 9.64
N TYR A 594 6.82 -34.78 10.80
CA TYR A 594 7.42 -34.57 12.13
C TYR A 594 8.01 -35.85 12.75
N ARG A 595 7.85 -37.02 12.12
CA ARG A 595 8.30 -38.30 12.67
C ARG A 595 9.80 -38.36 13.02
N HIS A 596 10.61 -37.61 12.27
CA HIS A 596 12.05 -37.54 12.46
C HIS A 596 12.54 -36.16 12.92
N VAL A 597 11.62 -35.25 13.27
CA VAL A 597 11.94 -33.92 13.78
C VAL A 597 12.19 -34.04 15.29
N THR A 598 13.42 -33.80 15.72
CA THR A 598 13.89 -33.95 17.11
C THR A 598 14.01 -32.64 17.87
N ASP A 599 13.82 -31.50 17.18
CA ASP A 599 14.07 -30.16 17.71
C ASP A 599 12.80 -29.35 18.03
N LEU A 600 11.65 -30.00 18.12
CA LEU A 600 10.47 -29.43 18.77
C LEU A 600 10.76 -29.16 20.25
N ALA A 601 10.05 -28.23 20.88
CA ALA A 601 10.12 -28.08 22.33
C ALA A 601 9.70 -29.40 23.03
N PRO A 602 10.35 -29.74 24.17
CA PRO A 602 10.07 -31.00 24.87
C PRO A 602 8.58 -31.17 25.21
N GLY A 603 8.03 -32.36 24.94
CA GLY A 603 6.65 -32.71 25.28
C GLY A 603 5.57 -32.12 24.37
N VAL A 604 5.93 -31.41 23.29
CA VAL A 604 4.95 -30.87 22.35
C VAL A 604 4.36 -31.98 21.47
N PRO A 605 3.05 -32.25 21.57
CA PRO A 605 2.39 -33.25 20.73
C PRO A 605 2.12 -32.72 19.33
N VAL A 606 2.20 -33.60 18.34
CA VAL A 606 1.79 -33.37 16.97
C VAL A 606 0.52 -34.13 16.66
N LYS A 607 -0.53 -33.42 16.20
CA LYS A 607 -1.86 -33.93 15.94
C LYS A 607 -2.26 -33.71 14.47
N HIS A 608 -3.11 -34.61 13.96
CA HIS A 608 -3.69 -34.40 12.65
C HIS A 608 -4.78 -33.33 12.69
N ARG A 609 -4.91 -32.54 11.58
CA ARG A 609 -5.89 -31.43 11.49
C ARG A 609 -7.36 -31.87 11.76
N ASP A 610 -7.68 -33.13 11.63
CA ASP A 610 -9.04 -33.63 11.93
C ASP A 610 -9.33 -33.69 13.43
N GLU A 611 -8.29 -33.64 14.27
CA GLU A 611 -8.41 -33.56 15.74
C GLU A 611 -8.51 -32.09 16.23
N LEU A 612 -8.50 -31.10 15.32
CA LEU A 612 -8.41 -29.67 15.68
C LEU A 612 -9.48 -29.25 16.69
N ASP A 613 -10.73 -29.66 16.51
CA ASP A 613 -11.83 -29.30 17.43
C ASP A 613 -11.61 -29.88 18.85
N ALA A 614 -11.17 -31.11 18.94
CA ALA A 614 -10.86 -31.77 20.22
C ALA A 614 -9.68 -31.07 20.92
N VAL A 615 -8.61 -30.77 20.17
CA VAL A 615 -7.45 -30.02 20.68
C VAL A 615 -7.87 -28.64 21.18
N MET A 616 -8.67 -27.90 20.43
CA MET A 616 -9.12 -26.58 20.86
C MET A 616 -10.03 -26.65 22.11
N LYS A 617 -10.85 -27.65 22.26
CA LYS A 617 -11.64 -27.85 23.48
C LYS A 617 -10.75 -28.12 24.70
N GLU A 618 -9.69 -28.90 24.54
CA GLU A 618 -8.67 -29.11 25.57
C GLU A 618 -7.98 -27.83 25.95
N LEU A 619 -7.48 -27.03 24.96
CA LEU A 619 -6.80 -25.77 25.19
C LEU A 619 -7.71 -24.72 25.84
N ARG A 620 -8.99 -24.70 25.48
CA ARG A 620 -9.98 -23.80 26.10
C ARG A 620 -10.14 -24.03 27.61
N ALA A 621 -9.96 -25.26 28.06
CA ALA A 621 -10.05 -25.61 29.47
C ALA A 621 -8.77 -25.28 30.28
N TYR A 622 -7.68 -24.91 29.61
CA TYR A 622 -6.42 -24.54 30.25
C TYR A 622 -6.52 -23.12 30.83
N PRO A 623 -6.16 -22.92 32.12
CA PRO A 623 -6.44 -21.67 32.84
C PRO A 623 -5.43 -20.55 32.59
N ASP A 624 -4.50 -20.71 31.66
CA ASP A 624 -3.44 -19.75 31.33
C ASP A 624 -3.25 -19.65 29.81
N VAL A 625 -2.21 -18.94 29.38
CA VAL A 625 -1.87 -18.83 27.96
C VAL A 625 -1.51 -20.20 27.37
N SER A 626 -2.09 -20.54 26.27
CA SER A 626 -1.75 -21.75 25.49
C SER A 626 -1.51 -21.41 24.02
N VAL A 627 -0.76 -22.27 23.33
CA VAL A 627 -0.40 -22.06 21.93
C VAL A 627 -0.75 -23.30 21.09
N LEU A 628 -1.45 -23.05 20.00
CA LEU A 628 -1.70 -24.00 18.93
C LEU A 628 -0.96 -23.54 17.68
N VAL A 629 0.06 -24.27 17.24
CA VAL A 629 0.70 -24.03 15.96
C VAL A 629 -0.02 -24.84 14.89
N TYR A 630 -0.76 -24.17 14.01
CA TYR A 630 -1.43 -24.82 12.89
C TYR A 630 -0.54 -24.76 11.66
N ASP A 631 0.01 -25.90 11.24
CA ASP A 631 0.98 -25.99 10.17
C ASP A 631 0.39 -26.63 8.92
N GLN A 632 0.12 -25.80 7.92
CA GLN A 632 -0.31 -26.24 6.59
C GLN A 632 0.06 -25.21 5.54
N THR A 633 0.83 -25.60 4.53
CA THR A 633 1.32 -24.71 3.48
C THR A 633 0.19 -23.97 2.75
N CYS A 634 0.38 -22.69 2.49
CA CYS A 634 -0.54 -21.84 1.73
C CYS A 634 -0.95 -22.48 0.40
N ALA A 635 -2.26 -22.53 0.10
CA ALA A 635 -2.79 -23.14 -1.11
C ALA A 635 -2.25 -22.54 -2.41
N THR A 636 -2.04 -21.22 -2.43
CA THR A 636 -1.45 -20.53 -3.57
C THR A 636 0.02 -20.90 -3.78
N GLU A 637 0.79 -21.04 -2.67
CA GLU A 637 2.17 -21.49 -2.74
C GLU A 637 2.30 -22.95 -3.14
N LYS A 638 1.45 -23.85 -2.60
CA LYS A 638 1.38 -25.24 -3.08
C LYS A 638 1.21 -25.27 -4.59
N ARG A 639 0.30 -24.45 -5.14
CA ARG A 639 0.06 -24.38 -6.60
C ARG A 639 1.26 -23.85 -7.39
N ARG A 640 1.92 -22.81 -6.90
CA ARG A 640 3.14 -22.26 -7.55
C ARG A 640 4.29 -23.24 -7.53
N ARG A 641 4.53 -23.89 -6.39
CA ARG A 641 5.58 -24.88 -6.20
C ARG A 641 5.34 -26.12 -7.06
N ARG A 642 4.09 -26.60 -7.16
CA ARG A 642 3.70 -27.68 -8.07
C ARG A 642 3.97 -27.37 -9.54
N LYS A 643 3.67 -26.13 -9.99
CA LYS A 643 4.00 -25.69 -11.37
C LYS A 643 5.50 -25.71 -11.68
N ARG A 644 6.34 -25.59 -10.65
CA ARG A 644 7.80 -25.62 -10.75
C ARG A 644 8.40 -26.99 -10.37
N ASN A 645 7.57 -27.99 -10.16
CA ASN A 645 7.95 -29.33 -9.66
C ASN A 645 8.69 -29.31 -8.30
N ALA A 646 8.45 -28.26 -7.49
CA ALA A 646 9.05 -28.08 -6.17
C ALA A 646 8.09 -28.43 -5.02
N TYR A 647 6.99 -29.09 -5.30
CA TYR A 647 6.02 -29.61 -4.31
C TYR A 647 5.28 -30.82 -4.89
N PRO A 648 5.01 -31.87 -4.09
CA PRO A 648 4.30 -33.04 -4.56
C PRO A 648 2.93 -32.72 -5.16
N ASP A 649 2.63 -33.26 -6.32
CA ASP A 649 1.33 -33.15 -6.95
C ASP A 649 0.60 -34.48 -6.90
N PRO A 650 -0.35 -34.69 -5.94
CA PRO A 650 -1.06 -35.96 -5.80
C PRO A 650 -1.76 -36.37 -7.10
N ALA A 651 -1.60 -37.63 -7.47
CA ALA A 651 -2.23 -38.19 -8.67
C ALA A 651 -3.73 -38.47 -8.51
N LEU A 652 -4.30 -38.12 -7.35
CA LEU A 652 -5.72 -38.25 -7.03
C LEU A 652 -6.49 -37.02 -7.51
N ARG A 653 -7.58 -37.24 -8.25
CA ARG A 653 -8.57 -36.24 -8.64
C ARG A 653 -9.91 -36.56 -8.03
N VAL A 654 -10.65 -35.51 -7.64
CA VAL A 654 -12.01 -35.62 -7.14
C VAL A 654 -12.97 -35.05 -8.16
N VAL A 655 -14.00 -35.81 -8.50
CA VAL A 655 -15.03 -35.42 -9.48
C VAL A 655 -16.38 -35.63 -8.81
N ILE A 656 -17.35 -34.78 -9.13
CA ILE A 656 -18.75 -34.98 -8.71
C ILE A 656 -19.51 -35.53 -9.91
N ASN A 657 -20.17 -36.70 -9.72
CA ASN A 657 -21.07 -37.24 -10.70
C ASN A 657 -22.39 -36.43 -10.68
N GLU A 658 -22.63 -35.64 -11.69
CA GLU A 658 -23.78 -34.75 -11.79
C GLU A 658 -25.13 -35.52 -11.79
N ARG A 659 -25.13 -36.76 -12.30
CA ARG A 659 -26.33 -37.61 -12.36
C ARG A 659 -26.76 -38.14 -10.98
N VAL A 660 -25.84 -38.16 -10.01
CA VAL A 660 -26.10 -38.58 -8.62
C VAL A 660 -26.21 -37.35 -7.69
N CYS A 661 -25.62 -36.22 -8.08
CA CYS A 661 -25.66 -35.01 -7.27
C CYS A 661 -27.07 -34.42 -7.17
N GLU A 662 -27.55 -34.21 -5.94
CA GLU A 662 -28.84 -33.57 -5.67
C GLU A 662 -28.78 -32.06 -5.57
N GLY A 663 -27.58 -31.44 -5.66
CA GLY A 663 -27.42 -30.01 -5.60
C GLY A 663 -27.58 -29.40 -4.21
N CYS A 664 -27.59 -30.20 -3.13
CA CYS A 664 -27.81 -29.77 -1.76
C CYS A 664 -26.82 -28.73 -1.24
N GLY A 665 -25.57 -28.70 -1.77
CA GLY A 665 -24.54 -27.73 -1.39
C GLY A 665 -23.70 -28.13 -0.17
N ASP A 666 -23.95 -29.26 0.49
CA ASP A 666 -23.21 -29.71 1.68
C ASP A 666 -21.68 -29.76 1.46
N CYS A 667 -21.24 -30.20 0.29
CA CYS A 667 -19.83 -30.21 -0.07
C CYS A 667 -19.18 -28.81 -0.06
N SER A 668 -19.93 -27.76 -0.43
CA SER A 668 -19.47 -26.36 -0.37
C SER A 668 -19.41 -25.88 1.08
N GLU A 669 -20.38 -26.23 1.91
CA GLU A 669 -20.42 -25.87 3.33
C GLU A 669 -19.29 -26.54 4.12
N LYS A 670 -19.06 -27.84 3.90
CA LYS A 670 -17.98 -28.59 4.56
C LYS A 670 -16.60 -28.10 4.21
N SER A 671 -16.35 -27.77 2.92
CA SER A 671 -15.03 -27.41 2.44
C SER A 671 -14.78 -25.90 2.37
N HIS A 672 -15.81 -25.08 2.28
CA HIS A 672 -15.72 -23.65 1.90
C HIS A 672 -14.84 -23.40 0.66
N CYS A 673 -14.81 -24.34 -0.27
CA CYS A 673 -13.88 -24.37 -1.38
C CYS A 673 -14.49 -23.74 -2.65
N LEU A 674 -13.85 -22.69 -3.19
CA LEU A 674 -14.28 -22.02 -4.43
C LEU A 674 -14.18 -22.93 -5.68
N SER A 675 -13.46 -24.05 -5.62
CA SER A 675 -13.43 -24.99 -6.74
C SER A 675 -14.66 -25.87 -6.82
N VAL A 676 -15.51 -25.88 -5.79
CA VAL A 676 -16.84 -26.52 -5.83
C VAL A 676 -17.81 -25.50 -6.39
N GLU A 677 -18.13 -25.65 -7.69
CA GLU A 677 -18.90 -24.67 -8.46
C GLU A 677 -20.33 -25.20 -8.73
N PRO A 678 -21.32 -24.31 -8.92
CA PRO A 678 -22.62 -24.72 -9.43
C PRO A 678 -22.48 -25.16 -10.90
N LEU A 679 -23.29 -26.15 -11.28
CA LEU A 679 -23.44 -26.66 -12.64
C LEU A 679 -24.91 -26.66 -12.99
N GLU A 680 -25.33 -25.87 -13.93
CA GLU A 680 -26.69 -25.88 -14.45
C GLU A 680 -26.88 -27.09 -15.37
N THR A 681 -27.90 -27.88 -15.14
CA THR A 681 -28.26 -29.05 -15.95
C THR A 681 -29.77 -29.04 -16.26
N GLU A 682 -30.20 -29.88 -17.19
CA GLU A 682 -31.63 -30.09 -17.48
C GLU A 682 -32.44 -30.57 -16.29
N PHE A 683 -31.75 -31.17 -15.27
CA PHE A 683 -32.36 -31.65 -14.01
C PHE A 683 -32.10 -30.66 -12.86
N GLY A 684 -31.91 -29.37 -13.14
CA GLY A 684 -31.66 -28.35 -12.15
C GLY A 684 -30.17 -28.16 -11.82
N ARG A 685 -29.92 -27.31 -10.84
CA ARG A 685 -28.55 -26.92 -10.44
C ARG A 685 -27.88 -28.02 -9.64
N LYS A 686 -26.76 -28.51 -10.16
CA LYS A 686 -25.87 -29.49 -9.55
C LYS A 686 -24.59 -28.87 -9.05
N ARG A 687 -23.59 -29.67 -8.65
CA ARG A 687 -22.26 -29.23 -8.28
C ARG A 687 -21.21 -29.92 -9.14
N THR A 688 -20.12 -29.21 -9.40
CA THR A 688 -18.94 -29.72 -10.08
C THR A 688 -17.68 -29.25 -9.39
N ILE A 689 -16.53 -29.89 -9.66
CA ILE A 689 -15.23 -29.44 -9.18
C ILE A 689 -14.41 -28.90 -10.34
N ASN A 690 -14.10 -27.62 -10.30
CA ASN A 690 -13.21 -26.99 -11.26
C ASN A 690 -11.79 -27.52 -11.03
N GLN A 691 -11.35 -28.44 -11.90
CA GLN A 691 -10.05 -29.12 -11.79
C GLN A 691 -8.87 -28.17 -11.96
N SER A 692 -9.03 -27.06 -12.68
CA SER A 692 -7.97 -26.09 -12.90
C SER A 692 -7.71 -25.19 -11.68
N SER A 693 -8.71 -24.96 -10.84
CA SER A 693 -8.59 -24.17 -9.61
C SER A 693 -8.41 -25.04 -8.36
N CYS A 694 -8.70 -26.35 -8.41
CA CYS A 694 -8.59 -27.28 -7.29
C CYS A 694 -7.14 -27.43 -6.80
N ASN A 695 -6.93 -27.21 -5.51
CA ASN A 695 -5.63 -27.36 -4.82
C ASN A 695 -5.44 -28.70 -4.10
N LYS A 696 -6.36 -29.66 -4.29
CA LYS A 696 -6.27 -31.04 -3.77
C LYS A 696 -6.12 -31.09 -2.25
N ASP A 697 -6.92 -30.26 -1.56
CA ASP A 697 -7.00 -30.26 -0.10
C ASP A 697 -7.90 -31.38 0.44
N TYR A 698 -8.80 -31.89 -0.41
CA TYR A 698 -9.74 -32.99 -0.12
C TYR A 698 -10.75 -32.74 1.00
N SER A 699 -10.84 -31.54 1.56
CA SER A 699 -11.83 -31.21 2.59
C SER A 699 -13.29 -31.42 2.11
N CYS A 700 -13.53 -31.35 0.80
CA CYS A 700 -14.84 -31.59 0.19
C CYS A 700 -15.31 -33.07 0.35
N LEU A 701 -14.40 -34.01 0.61
CA LEU A 701 -14.69 -35.40 0.84
C LEU A 701 -15.12 -35.73 2.30
N LYS A 702 -15.02 -34.76 3.22
CA LYS A 702 -15.32 -34.97 4.66
C LYS A 702 -16.82 -35.15 4.97
N GLY A 703 -17.70 -34.84 4.02
CA GLY A 703 -19.11 -35.17 4.07
C GLY A 703 -19.38 -36.53 3.44
N PHE A 704 -20.40 -37.27 3.94
CA PHE A 704 -20.87 -38.45 3.25
C PHE A 704 -21.76 -38.06 2.06
N CYS A 705 -21.20 -38.18 0.84
CA CYS A 705 -21.94 -37.86 -0.38
C CYS A 705 -21.64 -38.89 -1.48
N PRO A 706 -22.65 -39.64 -1.95
CA PRO A 706 -22.49 -40.70 -2.94
C PRO A 706 -22.13 -40.18 -4.35
N SER A 707 -22.26 -38.88 -4.61
CA SER A 707 -21.92 -38.29 -5.91
C SER A 707 -20.42 -38.06 -6.12
N PHE A 708 -19.60 -38.15 -5.06
CA PHE A 708 -18.16 -38.01 -5.19
C PHE A 708 -17.51 -39.26 -5.78
N VAL A 709 -16.66 -39.03 -6.78
CA VAL A 709 -15.85 -40.07 -7.42
C VAL A 709 -14.40 -39.63 -7.37
N THR A 710 -13.49 -40.52 -6.98
CA THR A 710 -12.06 -40.33 -7.02
C THR A 710 -11.48 -41.01 -8.25
N VAL A 711 -10.54 -40.30 -8.94
CA VAL A 711 -9.81 -40.82 -10.09
C VAL A 711 -8.33 -40.87 -9.72
N GLU A 712 -7.82 -42.10 -9.61
CA GLU A 712 -6.40 -42.35 -9.33
C GLU A 712 -5.57 -42.32 -10.59
N GLY A 713 -4.33 -41.80 -10.52
CA GLY A 713 -3.42 -41.67 -11.67
C GLY A 713 -3.82 -40.58 -12.68
N GLY A 714 -4.92 -39.84 -12.42
CA GLY A 714 -5.47 -38.83 -13.33
C GLY A 714 -4.58 -37.60 -13.48
N ARG A 715 -4.39 -37.13 -14.71
CA ARG A 715 -3.70 -35.88 -15.03
C ARG A 715 -4.60 -34.98 -15.87
N LEU A 716 -4.47 -33.64 -15.71
CA LEU A 716 -5.14 -32.69 -16.60
C LEU A 716 -4.54 -32.79 -17.99
N ARG A 717 -5.40 -32.86 -19.01
CA ARG A 717 -4.97 -32.70 -20.40
C ARG A 717 -4.48 -31.27 -20.57
N LYS A 718 -3.23 -31.11 -20.99
CA LYS A 718 -2.75 -29.79 -21.44
C LYS A 718 -3.43 -29.49 -22.77
N PRO A 719 -3.95 -28.27 -22.99
CA PRO A 719 -4.36 -27.86 -24.34
C PRO A 719 -3.14 -28.09 -25.25
N ARG A 720 -3.34 -28.66 -26.44
CA ARG A 720 -2.32 -28.62 -27.49
C ARG A 720 -2.00 -27.14 -27.70
N ALA A 721 -0.71 -26.77 -27.63
CA ALA A 721 -0.29 -25.49 -28.10
C ALA A 721 -0.79 -25.38 -29.54
N LEU A 722 -1.65 -24.43 -29.83
CA LEU A 722 -1.93 -24.06 -31.23
C LEU A 722 -0.57 -23.77 -31.83
N ALA A 723 -0.19 -24.53 -32.84
CA ALA A 723 1.03 -24.25 -33.58
C ALA A 723 0.92 -22.79 -34.02
N GLN A 724 1.96 -21.98 -33.79
CA GLN A 724 1.97 -20.56 -34.16
C GLN A 724 1.69 -20.31 -35.65
N GLN A 725 1.68 -21.35 -36.47
CA GLN A 725 1.37 -21.33 -37.89
C GLN A 725 -0.13 -21.23 -38.19
N ASP A 726 -1.02 -21.78 -37.37
CA ASP A 726 -2.47 -21.74 -37.63
C ASP A 726 -3.13 -20.38 -37.27
N ALA A 727 -2.41 -19.53 -36.52
CA ALA A 727 -2.90 -18.19 -36.17
C ALA A 727 -2.62 -17.15 -37.28
N ILE A 728 -1.74 -17.45 -38.23
CA ILE A 728 -1.39 -16.55 -39.34
C ILE A 728 -2.30 -16.81 -40.56
N ASP A 729 -2.82 -18.03 -40.73
CA ASP A 729 -3.65 -18.41 -41.88
C ASP A 729 -5.16 -18.19 -41.67
N GLN A 730 -5.60 -17.75 -40.49
CA GLN A 730 -7.00 -17.36 -40.25
C GLN A 730 -7.20 -15.83 -40.20
N GLY A 731 -6.36 -15.08 -40.83
CA GLY A 731 -6.56 -13.68 -41.17
C GLY A 731 -7.54 -13.53 -42.31
N GLY A 732 -8.79 -13.55 -42.06
CA GLY A 732 -9.83 -13.08 -42.95
C GLY A 732 -10.51 -11.85 -42.38
N PRO A 733 -11.31 -11.13 -43.16
CA PRO A 733 -11.02 -9.89 -43.84
C PRO A 733 -11.08 -8.64 -42.97
#